data_a400dec11c396f26dd81518fa36ffa4a
#
_entry.id   a400dec11c396f26dd81518fa36ffa4a
#
_cell.length_a   1.000
_cell.length_b   1.000
_cell.length_c   1.000
_cell.angle_alpha   90.00
_cell.angle_beta   90.00
_cell.angle_gamma   90.00
#
_symmetry.space_group_name_H-M   'P 1'
#
loop_
_entity.id
_entity.type
_entity.pdbx_description
1 polymer ?
#
loop_
_entity_poly.entity_id
_entity_poly.type
_entity_poly.pdbx_seq_one_letter_code
_entity_poly.pdbx_strand_id
1 'polypeptide(L)'
;MDTAEDILQQTQAELELVAEEVEERTGVDRREFMFMSLVATAATTFGVPVARAQGAAAATPQQPAAPLVPLGNGESPAMVFQAYPGGTGALMEKLAKERGRTAFDRATMTVEKWSGPMPTSDEEIAFLPVHRLSALIKERKLTSARLTDIYLERIKRLDPTLLCAVTIMETEARAAARRADIEISAGRYRGPLHGIPWGIKDLFATKGTRTTWGSKDFENRVIDEDAEVVIRLRDAGAVLMAKLSTGLFASNDWWYRGRTSNPWDIKRGSSGSSAGPASATAAGCVAFGIGTETGGSIVSPARECGLSALRPTFGRVSRYGCMTLSWSRDRVGPICRTIEDCAIVFNVIHGVDEKDPSTVMAPFQFDRNIKLASLRIGYDADAPKEFVDKLRELGANPKPIGPRPSAAGGGGGGGAAGAGAAGAADGAPAAAGRGGGGGGGGEGAAAFDFYVQMKAKELGIDMASLPELAASAARADSAAGRGGGRGGGRGGIPGLPTSIAALMSRAGGRNTLALDFIQAQRRQHILMLQMADFMKDWDMYVQPNTGGDVGLHAQTGHPCAVVQYKFEAPTTPVNGAVMGPGVDSAGVAGGAGVKYNPKPICAVLAGGLFNDDKILSVAHQFQIHSDFHTRHPKL
;
A
#
# COMPACT_ATOMS: atom_id res chain seq x y z
N MET A 1 28.43 48.47 20.72
CA MET A 1 27.76 47.28 20.07
C MET A 1 27.86 46.21 21.11
N ASP A 2 26.75 45.98 21.80
CA ASP A 2 26.71 44.95 22.83
C ASP A 2 26.84 43.57 22.13
N THR A 3 27.58 42.69 22.72
CA THR A 3 27.78 41.35 22.16
C THR A 3 26.49 40.55 22.29
N ALA A 4 26.31 39.54 21.49
CA ALA A 4 25.14 38.64 21.56
C ALA A 4 25.00 38.01 22.96
N GLU A 5 26.11 37.85 23.70
CA GLU A 5 26.13 37.38 25.08
C GLU A 5 25.62 38.42 26.06
N ASP A 6 25.95 39.70 25.88
CA ASP A 6 25.47 40.79 26.73
C ASP A 6 23.94 40.96 26.59
N ILE A 7 23.43 40.86 25.35
CA ILE A 7 21.98 40.92 25.07
C ILE A 7 21.25 39.71 25.69
N LEU A 8 21.85 38.53 25.63
CA LEU A 8 21.26 37.30 26.20
C LEU A 8 21.19 37.38 27.73
N GLN A 9 22.26 37.86 28.40
CA GLN A 9 22.28 38.04 29.86
C GLN A 9 21.28 39.12 30.33
N GLN A 10 21.16 40.24 29.60
CA GLN A 10 20.22 41.30 29.92
C GLN A 10 18.76 40.83 29.75
N THR A 11 18.47 40.08 28.66
CA THR A 11 17.14 39.49 28.43
C THR A 11 16.79 38.47 29.49
N GLN A 12 17.75 37.66 29.93
CA GLN A 12 17.55 36.66 30.98
C GLN A 12 17.26 37.30 32.34
N ALA A 13 17.95 38.37 32.70
CA ALA A 13 17.71 39.13 33.93
C ALA A 13 16.34 39.83 33.95
N GLU A 14 15.91 40.39 32.80
CA GLU A 14 14.58 40.99 32.67
C GLU A 14 13.45 39.95 32.78
N LEU A 15 13.63 38.73 32.19
CA LEU A 15 12.67 37.65 32.32
C LEU A 15 12.57 37.09 33.75
N GLU A 16 13.67 37.10 34.49
CA GLU A 16 13.68 36.66 35.90
C GLU A 16 12.90 37.62 36.80
N LEU A 17 13.05 38.93 36.60
CA LEU A 17 12.28 39.96 37.33
C LEU A 17 10.77 39.89 37.03
N VAL A 18 10.40 39.68 35.77
CA VAL A 18 8.99 39.55 35.37
C VAL A 18 8.39 38.27 35.93
N ALA A 19 9.16 37.18 36.01
CA ALA A 19 8.70 35.92 36.57
C ALA A 19 8.37 36.00 38.06
N GLU A 20 9.19 36.74 38.88
CA GLU A 20 8.91 36.98 40.29
C GLU A 20 7.63 37.81 40.49
N GLU A 21 7.42 38.87 39.68
CA GLU A 21 6.22 39.70 39.76
C GLU A 21 4.93 38.92 39.36
N VAL A 22 5.02 37.98 38.42
CA VAL A 22 3.88 37.16 38.00
C VAL A 22 3.57 36.08 39.04
N GLU A 23 4.57 35.46 39.66
CA GLU A 23 4.38 34.48 40.73
C GLU A 23 3.67 35.10 41.94
N GLU A 24 4.07 36.31 42.34
CA GLU A 24 3.39 37.04 43.44
C GLU A 24 1.92 37.38 43.12
N ARG A 25 1.60 37.68 41.84
CA ARG A 25 0.26 38.15 41.45
C ARG A 25 -0.70 37.00 41.07
N THR A 26 -0.21 35.91 40.54
CA THR A 26 -1.06 34.87 39.91
C THR A 26 -0.90 33.48 40.51
N GLY A 27 0.13 33.24 41.31
CA GLY A 27 0.43 31.94 41.88
C GLY A 27 0.96 30.92 40.86
N VAL A 28 1.30 31.37 39.65
CA VAL A 28 1.93 30.52 38.59
C VAL A 28 3.41 30.41 38.91
N ASP A 29 3.92 29.20 39.09
CA ASP A 29 5.30 28.97 39.46
C ASP A 29 6.28 29.42 38.33
N ARG A 30 7.50 29.83 38.78
CA ARG A 30 8.55 30.34 37.90
C ARG A 30 8.88 29.42 36.71
N ARG A 31 8.79 28.11 36.88
CA ARG A 31 9.07 27.15 35.80
C ARG A 31 7.97 27.13 34.74
N GLU A 32 6.74 27.25 35.18
CA GLU A 32 5.56 27.30 34.30
C GLU A 32 5.52 28.61 33.51
N PHE A 33 5.87 29.72 34.14
CA PHE A 33 6.01 31.00 33.48
C PHE A 33 7.14 31.04 32.45
N MET A 34 8.32 30.49 32.80
CA MET A 34 9.45 30.38 31.87
C MET A 34 9.13 29.50 30.68
N PHE A 35 8.41 28.39 30.92
CA PHE A 35 7.97 27.53 29.85
C PHE A 35 6.96 28.20 28.92
N MET A 36 5.98 28.91 29.46
CA MET A 36 5.00 29.66 28.65
C MET A 36 5.67 30.83 27.88
N SER A 37 6.64 31.48 28.46
CA SER A 37 7.40 32.56 27.80
C SER A 37 8.27 32.00 26.66
N LEU A 38 8.87 30.86 26.84
CA LEU A 38 9.66 30.17 25.79
C LEU A 38 8.76 29.75 24.61
N VAL A 39 7.56 29.21 24.91
CA VAL A 39 6.55 28.86 23.91
C VAL A 39 6.04 30.11 23.17
N ALA A 40 5.78 31.19 23.88
CA ALA A 40 5.35 32.46 23.28
C ALA A 40 6.44 33.09 22.39
N THR A 41 7.70 33.04 22.83
CA THR A 41 8.85 33.54 22.05
C THR A 41 9.10 32.69 20.81
N ALA A 42 8.98 31.37 20.91
CA ALA A 42 9.05 30.48 19.76
C ALA A 42 7.91 30.75 18.77
N ALA A 43 6.70 30.98 19.25
CA ALA A 43 5.55 31.32 18.40
C ALA A 43 5.74 32.65 17.64
N THR A 44 6.32 33.68 18.28
CA THR A 44 6.60 34.97 17.62
C THR A 44 7.76 34.88 16.64
N THR A 45 8.78 34.10 16.95
CA THR A 45 9.97 33.95 16.10
C THR A 45 9.64 33.14 14.81
N PHE A 46 8.67 32.25 14.89
CA PHE A 46 8.22 31.43 13.73
C PHE A 46 6.96 31.98 13.02
N GLY A 47 6.58 33.23 13.31
CA GLY A 47 5.52 33.93 12.57
C GLY A 47 4.10 33.41 12.78
N VAL A 48 3.82 32.81 13.94
CA VAL A 48 2.45 32.42 14.30
C VAL A 48 1.73 33.65 14.85
N PRO A 49 0.65 34.17 14.23
CA PRO A 49 -0.06 35.30 14.76
C PRO A 49 -0.72 34.96 16.10
N VAL A 50 -0.33 35.62 17.16
CA VAL A 50 -1.04 35.55 18.45
C VAL A 50 -2.38 36.24 18.26
N ALA A 51 -3.45 35.49 18.09
CA ALA A 51 -4.80 36.02 18.03
C ALA A 51 -5.13 36.69 19.38
N ARG A 52 -5.22 38.02 19.39
CA ARG A 52 -5.78 38.77 20.51
C ARG A 52 -7.21 38.31 20.73
N ALA A 53 -7.48 37.75 21.89
CA ALA A 53 -8.82 37.43 22.32
C ALA A 53 -9.64 38.75 22.44
N GLN A 54 -10.45 39.03 21.43
CA GLN A 54 -11.53 40.00 21.50
C GLN A 54 -12.83 39.33 21.14
N GLY A 55 -13.73 39.28 22.11
CA GLY A 55 -15.16 39.07 21.91
C GLY A 55 -15.58 37.61 21.79
N ALA A 56 -16.39 37.17 22.73
CA ALA A 56 -17.07 35.89 22.70
C ALA A 56 -17.93 35.76 21.43
N ALA A 57 -17.37 35.18 20.38
CA ALA A 57 -18.14 34.58 19.29
C ALA A 57 -18.63 33.22 19.78
N ALA A 58 -19.93 32.95 19.61
CA ALA A 58 -20.58 31.73 20.01
C ALA A 58 -19.74 30.50 19.60
N ALA A 59 -19.34 29.71 20.58
CA ALA A 59 -18.58 28.49 20.39
C ALA A 59 -19.34 27.57 19.45
N THR A 60 -18.77 27.31 18.27
CA THR A 60 -19.19 26.19 17.43
C THR A 60 -19.06 24.93 18.29
N PRO A 61 -20.08 24.04 18.33
CA PRO A 61 -19.98 22.84 19.13
C PRO A 61 -18.74 22.06 18.71
N GLN A 62 -17.72 22.05 19.57
CA GLN A 62 -16.60 21.14 19.40
C GLN A 62 -17.14 19.73 19.37
N GLN A 63 -16.88 19.00 18.27
CA GLN A 63 -17.06 17.55 18.28
C GLN A 63 -16.39 16.98 19.53
N PRO A 64 -17.07 16.06 20.25
CA PRO A 64 -16.43 15.41 21.38
C PRO A 64 -15.10 14.82 20.91
N ALA A 65 -14.03 15.26 21.53
CA ALA A 65 -12.70 14.69 21.29
C ALA A 65 -12.81 13.18 21.46
N ALA A 66 -12.24 12.42 20.53
CA ALA A 66 -12.16 10.97 20.70
C ALA A 66 -11.61 10.68 22.11
N PRO A 67 -12.19 9.70 22.83
CA PRO A 67 -11.77 9.46 24.21
C PRO A 67 -10.26 9.31 24.25
N LEU A 68 -9.61 10.17 25.05
CA LEU A 68 -8.19 10.08 25.29
C LEU A 68 -7.94 8.73 25.95
N VAL A 69 -7.34 7.81 25.24
CA VAL A 69 -6.80 6.60 25.85
C VAL A 69 -5.59 7.06 26.66
N PRO A 70 -5.62 6.93 27.99
CA PRO A 70 -4.48 7.32 28.81
C PRO A 70 -3.28 6.50 28.39
N LEU A 71 -2.23 7.17 27.95
CA LEU A 71 -0.93 6.54 27.82
C LEU A 71 -0.39 6.45 29.25
N GLY A 72 -0.23 5.23 29.81
CA GLY A 72 0.20 5.02 31.19
C GLY A 72 1.69 5.33 31.42
N ASN A 73 2.18 5.13 32.63
CA ASN A 73 3.58 5.42 33.01
C ASN A 73 4.58 4.34 32.53
N GLY A 74 4.13 3.26 31.89
CA GLY A 74 4.97 2.17 31.39
C GLY A 74 5.22 2.19 29.89
N GLU A 75 4.88 3.28 29.22
CA GLU A 75 5.01 3.41 27.77
C GLU A 75 6.45 3.62 27.33
N SER A 76 6.72 3.15 26.13
CA SER A 76 8.01 3.42 25.49
C SER A 76 8.28 4.94 25.46
N PRO A 77 9.49 5.39 25.88
CA PRO A 77 9.88 6.78 25.83
C PRO A 77 10.10 7.33 24.41
N ALA A 78 9.86 6.50 23.36
CA ALA A 78 10.09 6.90 21.98
C ALA A 78 9.22 8.10 21.60
N MET A 79 9.87 9.21 21.25
CA MET A 79 9.24 10.47 20.81
C MET A 79 9.03 10.51 19.30
N VAL A 80 9.74 9.68 18.54
CA VAL A 80 9.71 9.61 17.09
C VAL A 80 9.36 8.21 16.63
N PHE A 81 8.85 8.08 15.40
CA PHE A 81 8.54 6.80 14.79
C PHE A 81 9.77 5.90 14.75
N GLN A 82 9.64 4.69 15.27
CA GLN A 82 10.61 3.61 15.16
C GLN A 82 9.99 2.46 14.38
N ALA A 83 10.64 2.06 13.30
CA ALA A 83 10.10 1.06 12.38
C ALA A 83 9.95 -0.33 13.01
N TYR A 84 10.73 -0.63 14.07
CA TYR A 84 10.78 -1.97 14.67
C TYR A 84 10.88 -1.90 16.20
N PRO A 85 10.31 -2.89 16.90
CA PRO A 85 10.50 -3.03 18.35
C PRO A 85 11.99 -3.16 18.72
N GLY A 86 12.45 -2.35 19.68
CA GLY A 86 13.84 -2.34 20.11
C GLY A 86 14.83 -1.68 19.14
N GLY A 87 14.33 -1.13 18.01
CA GLY A 87 15.14 -0.51 16.97
C GLY A 87 15.76 -1.50 15.98
N THR A 88 16.28 -0.95 14.88
CA THR A 88 16.78 -1.76 13.76
C THR A 88 17.97 -2.64 14.16
N GLY A 89 18.93 -2.11 14.93
CA GLY A 89 20.14 -2.83 15.32
C GLY A 89 19.86 -4.10 16.11
N ALA A 90 19.08 -3.97 17.18
CA ALA A 90 18.73 -5.11 18.05
C ALA A 90 17.98 -6.20 17.29
N LEU A 91 17.04 -5.82 16.42
CA LEU A 91 16.29 -6.78 15.61
C LEU A 91 17.18 -7.49 14.59
N MET A 92 18.09 -6.77 13.92
CA MET A 92 19.03 -7.38 12.97
C MET A 92 20.03 -8.32 13.66
N GLU A 93 20.51 -7.99 14.85
CA GLU A 93 21.35 -8.89 15.65
C GLU A 93 20.59 -10.15 16.08
N LYS A 94 19.35 -10.01 16.51
CA LYS A 94 18.50 -11.16 16.81
C LYS A 94 18.36 -12.08 15.61
N LEU A 95 18.04 -11.54 14.44
CA LEU A 95 17.92 -12.30 13.20
C LEU A 95 19.26 -12.95 12.78
N ALA A 96 20.38 -12.27 12.96
CA ALA A 96 21.71 -12.83 12.67
C ALA A 96 22.05 -13.99 13.62
N LYS A 97 21.64 -13.90 14.88
CA LYS A 97 21.81 -15.00 15.86
C LYS A 97 20.91 -16.20 15.52
N GLU A 98 19.69 -15.96 15.12
CA GLU A 98 18.70 -17.02 14.84
C GLU A 98 18.93 -17.70 13.49
N ARG A 99 19.34 -16.96 12.46
CA ARG A 99 19.38 -17.42 11.04
C ARG A 99 20.80 -17.52 10.47
N GLY A 100 21.82 -17.03 11.20
CA GLY A 100 23.19 -16.92 10.72
C GLY A 100 23.44 -15.67 9.87
N ARG A 101 24.68 -15.17 9.86
CA ARG A 101 25.04 -13.95 9.11
C ARG A 101 24.98 -14.14 7.59
N THR A 102 25.28 -15.34 7.08
CA THR A 102 25.19 -15.68 5.66
C THR A 102 23.75 -15.64 5.11
N ALA A 103 22.73 -15.72 5.98
CA ALA A 103 21.33 -15.58 5.56
C ALA A 103 21.00 -14.15 5.10
N PHE A 104 21.84 -13.15 5.40
CA PHE A 104 21.71 -11.78 4.92
C PHE A 104 22.22 -11.57 3.49
N ASP A 105 23.02 -12.51 2.98
CA ASP A 105 23.47 -12.45 1.60
C ASP A 105 22.28 -12.65 0.66
N ARG A 106 22.31 -11.95 -0.48
CA ARG A 106 21.25 -12.11 -1.47
C ARG A 106 21.26 -13.51 -2.03
N ALA A 107 20.14 -14.21 -1.91
CA ALA A 107 20.01 -15.57 -2.41
C ALA A 107 20.13 -15.61 -3.95
N THR A 108 20.81 -16.64 -4.46
CA THR A 108 20.82 -16.92 -5.90
C THR A 108 19.55 -17.69 -6.24
N MET A 109 18.62 -17.02 -6.93
CA MET A 109 17.41 -17.67 -7.42
C MET A 109 17.69 -18.38 -8.74
N THR A 110 17.31 -19.65 -8.80
CA THR A 110 17.42 -20.46 -10.02
C THR A 110 16.03 -20.91 -10.48
N VAL A 111 15.88 -21.13 -11.78
CA VAL A 111 14.67 -21.73 -12.35
C VAL A 111 14.99 -23.12 -12.87
N GLU A 112 14.03 -24.01 -12.72
CA GLU A 112 14.12 -25.37 -13.27
C GLU A 112 14.14 -25.33 -14.79
N LYS A 113 14.78 -26.33 -15.41
CA LYS A 113 14.73 -26.49 -16.85
C LYS A 113 13.29 -26.70 -17.32
N TRP A 114 13.03 -26.27 -18.56
CA TRP A 114 11.73 -26.52 -19.16
C TRP A 114 11.44 -28.00 -19.21
N SER A 115 10.30 -28.39 -18.71
CA SER A 115 9.75 -29.76 -18.78
C SER A 115 8.28 -29.67 -19.21
N GLY A 116 7.84 -30.66 -19.98
CA GLY A 116 6.49 -30.73 -20.55
C GLY A 116 6.39 -30.23 -21.99
N PRO A 117 5.17 -30.23 -22.57
CA PRO A 117 4.92 -29.80 -23.93
C PRO A 117 5.17 -28.32 -24.09
N MET A 118 5.61 -27.89 -25.26
CA MET A 118 5.74 -26.45 -25.58
C MET A 118 4.37 -25.82 -25.72
N PRO A 119 4.19 -24.55 -25.28
CA PRO A 119 2.96 -23.82 -25.52
C PRO A 119 2.65 -23.73 -27.03
N THR A 120 1.38 -23.91 -27.37
CA THR A 120 0.90 -23.95 -28.76
C THR A 120 0.31 -22.62 -29.24
N SER A 121 0.04 -21.71 -28.31
CA SER A 121 -0.55 -20.39 -28.62
C SER A 121 0.10 -19.27 -27.82
N ASP A 122 -0.06 -18.04 -28.32
CA ASP A 122 0.36 -16.83 -27.62
C ASP A 122 -0.39 -16.62 -26.31
N GLU A 123 -1.63 -17.08 -26.22
CA GLU A 123 -2.41 -17.03 -25.00
C GLU A 123 -1.79 -17.96 -23.93
N GLU A 124 -1.43 -19.18 -24.28
CA GLU A 124 -0.73 -20.08 -23.36
C GLU A 124 0.59 -19.49 -22.89
N ILE A 125 1.38 -18.89 -23.78
CA ILE A 125 2.64 -18.20 -23.42
C ILE A 125 2.36 -17.05 -22.46
N ALA A 126 1.36 -16.21 -22.76
CA ALA A 126 1.04 -15.02 -21.97
C ALA A 126 0.63 -15.33 -20.53
N PHE A 127 0.08 -16.52 -20.26
CA PHE A 127 -0.32 -16.93 -18.93
C PHE A 127 0.70 -17.83 -18.22
N LEU A 128 1.81 -18.18 -18.85
CA LEU A 128 2.91 -18.86 -18.15
C LEU A 128 3.43 -18.01 -16.98
N PRO A 129 3.73 -18.61 -15.84
CA PRO A 129 4.39 -17.90 -14.74
C PRO A 129 5.82 -17.49 -15.11
N VAL A 130 6.35 -16.48 -14.41
CA VAL A 130 7.69 -15.92 -14.68
C VAL A 130 8.78 -16.98 -14.68
N HIS A 131 8.79 -17.89 -13.70
CA HIS A 131 9.81 -18.94 -13.61
C HIS A 131 9.79 -19.88 -14.84
N ARG A 132 8.61 -20.15 -15.41
CA ARG A 132 8.47 -20.96 -16.62
C ARG A 132 8.89 -20.21 -17.88
N LEU A 133 8.49 -18.92 -18.00
CA LEU A 133 8.96 -18.03 -19.07
C LEU A 133 10.48 -17.88 -19.05
N SER A 134 11.04 -17.72 -17.85
CA SER A 134 12.48 -17.62 -17.64
C SER A 134 13.23 -18.88 -18.12
N ALA A 135 12.68 -20.07 -17.87
CA ALA A 135 13.24 -21.33 -18.37
C ALA A 135 13.30 -21.36 -19.90
N LEU A 136 12.19 -20.98 -20.57
CA LEU A 136 12.14 -20.92 -22.04
C LEU A 136 13.14 -19.93 -22.63
N ILE A 137 13.28 -18.74 -22.02
CA ILE A 137 14.22 -17.71 -22.46
C ILE A 137 15.66 -18.18 -22.23
N LYS A 138 15.98 -18.71 -21.05
CA LYS A 138 17.31 -19.22 -20.71
C LYS A 138 17.75 -20.34 -21.67
N GLU A 139 16.83 -21.22 -22.06
CA GLU A 139 17.06 -22.31 -23.00
C GLU A 139 16.94 -21.86 -24.48
N ARG A 140 16.68 -20.57 -24.75
CA ARG A 140 16.49 -19.99 -26.10
C ARG A 140 15.34 -20.65 -26.90
N LYS A 141 14.36 -21.23 -26.20
CA LYS A 141 13.13 -21.77 -26.79
C LYS A 141 12.09 -20.67 -27.07
N LEU A 142 12.22 -19.54 -26.38
CA LEU A 142 11.44 -18.32 -26.58
C LEU A 142 12.40 -17.13 -26.49
N THR A 143 12.28 -16.17 -27.39
CA THR A 143 13.05 -14.92 -27.31
C THR A 143 12.31 -13.88 -26.46
N SER A 144 13.07 -13.01 -25.79
CA SER A 144 12.50 -11.86 -25.07
C SER A 144 11.73 -10.94 -26.01
N ALA A 145 12.22 -10.73 -27.23
CA ALA A 145 11.54 -9.94 -28.27
C ALA A 145 10.16 -10.53 -28.58
N ARG A 146 10.06 -11.83 -28.84
CA ARG A 146 8.76 -12.50 -29.12
C ARG A 146 7.81 -12.42 -27.94
N LEU A 147 8.30 -12.65 -26.72
CA LEU A 147 7.48 -12.56 -25.50
C LEU A 147 6.98 -11.13 -25.30
N THR A 148 7.82 -10.12 -25.55
CA THR A 148 7.45 -8.70 -25.45
C THR A 148 6.37 -8.35 -26.47
N ASP A 149 6.47 -8.84 -27.71
CA ASP A 149 5.45 -8.61 -28.74
C ASP A 149 4.09 -9.22 -28.33
N ILE A 150 4.08 -10.45 -27.81
CA ILE A 150 2.85 -11.09 -27.29
C ILE A 150 2.15 -10.21 -26.26
N TYR A 151 2.90 -9.69 -25.28
CA TYR A 151 2.32 -8.84 -24.25
C TYR A 151 1.91 -7.46 -24.76
N LEU A 152 2.68 -6.85 -25.68
CA LEU A 152 2.32 -5.59 -26.31
C LEU A 152 1.01 -5.69 -27.12
N GLU A 153 0.83 -6.75 -27.86
CA GLU A 153 -0.42 -7.01 -28.61
C GLU A 153 -1.60 -7.19 -27.65
N ARG A 154 -1.42 -7.97 -26.59
CA ARG A 154 -2.46 -8.22 -25.59
C ARG A 154 -2.86 -6.94 -24.84
N ILE A 155 -1.91 -6.15 -24.35
CA ILE A 155 -2.23 -4.93 -23.60
C ILE A 155 -2.91 -3.90 -24.50
N LYS A 156 -2.47 -3.74 -25.75
CA LYS A 156 -3.11 -2.84 -26.73
C LYS A 156 -4.55 -3.26 -27.04
N ARG A 157 -4.80 -4.55 -27.18
CA ARG A 157 -6.13 -5.10 -27.45
C ARG A 157 -7.08 -4.98 -26.25
N LEU A 158 -6.58 -5.19 -25.03
CA LEU A 158 -7.40 -5.30 -23.83
C LEU A 158 -7.52 -3.98 -23.03
N ASP A 159 -6.56 -3.05 -23.14
CA ASP A 159 -6.59 -1.78 -22.39
C ASP A 159 -7.84 -0.91 -22.64
N PRO A 160 -8.42 -0.85 -23.85
CA PRO A 160 -9.67 -0.11 -24.04
C PRO A 160 -10.81 -0.56 -23.13
N THR A 161 -10.83 -1.85 -22.74
CA THR A 161 -11.82 -2.42 -21.82
C THR A 161 -11.36 -2.39 -20.36
N LEU A 162 -10.08 -2.68 -20.12
CA LEU A 162 -9.54 -2.82 -18.78
C LEU A 162 -9.12 -1.49 -18.16
N LEU A 163 -8.76 -0.50 -18.96
CA LEU A 163 -8.19 0.79 -18.53
C LEU A 163 -7.04 0.58 -17.52
N CYS A 164 -6.15 -0.38 -17.80
CA CYS A 164 -5.08 -0.77 -16.91
C CYS A 164 -3.73 -0.11 -17.22
N ALA A 165 -3.57 0.54 -18.37
CA ALA A 165 -2.32 1.17 -18.79
C ALA A 165 -2.44 2.70 -18.92
N VAL A 166 -1.47 3.42 -18.33
CA VAL A 166 -1.31 4.86 -18.50
C VAL A 166 -0.45 5.17 -19.74
N THR A 167 0.63 4.41 -19.89
CA THR A 167 1.56 4.52 -21.02
C THR A 167 2.08 3.15 -21.39
N ILE A 168 1.96 2.77 -22.64
CA ILE A 168 2.59 1.57 -23.21
C ILE A 168 3.92 2.02 -23.84
N MET A 169 5.03 1.49 -23.34
CA MET A 169 6.40 1.88 -23.68
C MET A 169 6.94 0.95 -24.78
N GLU A 170 6.26 0.92 -25.93
CA GLU A 170 6.51 -0.08 -26.98
C GLU A 170 7.93 -0.02 -27.55
N THR A 171 8.43 1.17 -27.86
CA THR A 171 9.76 1.36 -28.49
C THR A 171 10.86 0.94 -27.53
N GLU A 172 10.79 1.40 -26.28
CA GLU A 172 11.75 1.12 -25.22
C GLU A 172 11.74 -0.36 -24.85
N ALA A 173 10.54 -0.95 -24.72
CA ALA A 173 10.38 -2.37 -24.40
C ALA A 173 10.98 -3.27 -25.49
N ARG A 174 10.69 -3.01 -26.76
CA ARG A 174 11.28 -3.77 -27.87
C ARG A 174 12.80 -3.61 -27.94
N ALA A 175 13.32 -2.41 -27.68
CA ALA A 175 14.76 -2.19 -27.65
C ALA A 175 15.43 -2.94 -26.49
N ALA A 176 14.81 -2.93 -25.29
CA ALA A 176 15.31 -3.66 -24.14
C ALA A 176 15.25 -5.19 -24.34
N ALA A 177 14.17 -5.70 -24.92
CA ALA A 177 14.00 -7.12 -25.24
C ALA A 177 15.07 -7.62 -26.22
N ARG A 178 15.33 -6.87 -27.31
CA ARG A 178 16.40 -7.20 -28.25
C ARG A 178 17.78 -7.20 -27.60
N ARG A 179 18.07 -6.25 -26.68
CA ARG A 179 19.32 -6.26 -25.92
C ARG A 179 19.43 -7.51 -25.05
N ALA A 180 18.34 -7.90 -24.37
CA ALA A 180 18.31 -9.12 -23.57
C ALA A 180 18.61 -10.36 -24.41
N ASP A 181 18.00 -10.49 -25.60
CA ASP A 181 18.25 -11.61 -26.53
C ASP A 181 19.71 -11.66 -26.99
N ILE A 182 20.34 -10.52 -27.29
CA ILE A 182 21.76 -10.44 -27.66
C ILE A 182 22.64 -10.88 -26.49
N GLU A 183 22.38 -10.42 -25.29
CA GLU A 183 23.17 -10.77 -24.11
C GLU A 183 23.06 -12.26 -23.77
N ILE A 184 21.83 -12.82 -23.79
CA ILE A 184 21.59 -14.22 -23.52
C ILE A 184 22.22 -15.12 -24.59
N SER A 185 22.16 -14.72 -25.86
CA SER A 185 22.79 -15.43 -26.96
C SER A 185 24.32 -15.45 -26.84
N ALA A 186 24.89 -14.38 -26.28
CA ALA A 186 26.32 -14.27 -25.98
C ALA A 186 26.73 -14.96 -24.65
N GLY A 187 25.81 -15.70 -24.00
CA GLY A 187 26.09 -16.41 -22.75
C GLY A 187 26.00 -15.57 -21.49
N ARG A 188 25.61 -14.30 -21.59
CA ARG A 188 25.44 -13.38 -20.46
C ARG A 188 24.01 -13.43 -19.94
N TYR A 189 23.70 -14.42 -19.12
CA TYR A 189 22.40 -14.53 -18.46
C TYR A 189 22.45 -13.91 -17.06
N ARG A 190 21.64 -12.86 -16.81
CA ARG A 190 21.67 -12.09 -15.56
C ARG A 190 20.83 -12.73 -14.44
N GLY A 191 19.96 -13.69 -14.75
CA GLY A 191 19.09 -14.35 -13.78
C GLY A 191 17.64 -14.50 -14.25
N PRO A 192 16.75 -14.97 -13.37
CA PRO A 192 15.38 -15.35 -13.75
C PRO A 192 14.52 -14.23 -14.36
N LEU A 193 14.84 -12.98 -14.16
CA LEU A 193 14.09 -11.85 -14.72
C LEU A 193 14.68 -11.32 -16.05
N HIS A 194 15.81 -11.88 -16.51
CA HIS A 194 16.44 -11.41 -17.73
C HIS A 194 15.54 -11.67 -18.96
N GLY A 195 15.15 -10.58 -19.63
CA GLY A 195 14.27 -10.61 -20.79
C GLY A 195 12.78 -10.76 -20.47
N ILE A 196 12.37 -10.68 -19.20
CA ILE A 196 10.96 -10.82 -18.78
C ILE A 196 10.24 -9.46 -18.83
N PRO A 197 9.15 -9.31 -19.61
CA PRO A 197 8.35 -8.09 -19.68
C PRO A 197 7.48 -7.88 -18.43
N TRP A 198 7.49 -6.64 -17.91
CA TRP A 198 6.75 -6.28 -16.71
C TRP A 198 6.16 -4.88 -16.78
N GLY A 199 5.28 -4.56 -15.82
CA GLY A 199 4.67 -3.25 -15.70
C GLY A 199 4.74 -2.68 -14.28
N ILE A 200 4.76 -1.33 -14.19
CA ILE A 200 4.91 -0.63 -12.93
C ILE A 200 3.74 0.31 -12.67
N LYS A 201 3.26 0.32 -11.43
CA LYS A 201 2.24 1.27 -10.98
C LYS A 201 2.67 2.72 -11.23
N ASP A 202 1.76 3.54 -11.72
CA ASP A 202 2.03 4.91 -12.15
C ASP A 202 2.21 5.90 -10.98
N LEU A 203 2.78 5.44 -9.88
CA LEU A 203 3.31 6.25 -8.78
C LEU A 203 4.83 6.38 -8.82
N PHE A 204 5.49 5.52 -9.59
CA PHE A 204 6.95 5.46 -9.67
C PHE A 204 7.47 6.35 -10.80
N ALA A 205 8.46 7.17 -10.49
CA ALA A 205 9.24 7.88 -11.48
C ALA A 205 9.89 6.89 -12.45
N THR A 206 9.78 7.19 -13.73
CA THR A 206 10.39 6.44 -14.82
C THR A 206 10.92 7.44 -15.82
N LYS A 207 12.24 7.57 -15.89
CA LYS A 207 12.92 8.60 -16.69
C LYS A 207 12.42 8.62 -18.14
N GLY A 208 12.11 9.81 -18.63
CA GLY A 208 11.62 10.02 -19.99
C GLY A 208 10.16 9.60 -20.22
N THR A 209 9.46 9.08 -19.20
CA THR A 209 8.09 8.60 -19.33
C THR A 209 7.15 9.36 -18.39
N ARG A 210 5.91 9.56 -18.83
CA ARG A 210 4.89 10.24 -18.00
C ARG A 210 4.66 9.49 -16.68
N THR A 211 4.50 10.26 -15.61
CA THR A 211 4.15 9.75 -14.27
C THR A 211 3.03 10.62 -13.70
N THR A 212 1.80 10.11 -13.74
CA THR A 212 0.58 10.92 -13.58
C THR A 212 -0.06 10.83 -12.19
N TRP A 213 0.31 9.82 -11.39
CA TRP A 213 -0.33 9.52 -10.11
C TRP A 213 -1.86 9.33 -10.22
N GLY A 214 -2.34 8.95 -11.41
CA GLY A 214 -3.76 8.78 -11.72
C GLY A 214 -4.53 10.09 -11.85
N SER A 215 -3.87 11.24 -11.86
CA SER A 215 -4.46 12.58 -11.94
C SER A 215 -4.34 13.18 -13.33
N LYS A 216 -5.43 13.80 -13.81
CA LYS A 216 -5.46 14.59 -15.05
C LYS A 216 -4.52 15.79 -14.97
N ASP A 217 -4.32 16.38 -13.78
CA ASP A 217 -3.42 17.53 -13.59
C ASP A 217 -1.96 17.20 -13.91
N PHE A 218 -1.60 15.92 -13.82
CA PHE A 218 -0.24 15.42 -14.09
C PHE A 218 -0.16 14.55 -15.36
N GLU A 219 -1.17 14.57 -16.22
CA GLU A 219 -1.25 13.73 -17.42
C GLU A 219 0.00 13.77 -18.29
N ASN A 220 0.65 14.93 -18.39
CA ASN A 220 1.83 15.15 -19.21
C ASN A 220 3.13 15.30 -18.41
N ARG A 221 3.07 15.08 -17.08
CA ARG A 221 4.25 15.27 -16.26
C ARG A 221 5.28 14.15 -16.46
N VAL A 222 6.50 14.54 -16.82
CA VAL A 222 7.68 13.66 -16.86
C VAL A 222 8.56 14.00 -15.66
N ILE A 223 9.02 12.97 -14.94
CA ILE A 223 10.00 13.09 -13.86
C ILE A 223 11.32 12.56 -14.42
N ASP A 224 12.38 13.39 -14.41
CA ASP A 224 13.68 13.06 -15.02
C ASP A 224 14.58 12.21 -14.12
N GLU A 225 13.97 11.17 -13.53
CA GLU A 225 14.69 10.18 -12.72
C GLU A 225 14.00 8.81 -12.81
N ASP A 226 14.73 7.76 -12.44
CA ASP A 226 14.19 6.42 -12.24
C ASP A 226 14.04 6.12 -10.75
N ALA A 227 12.91 5.56 -10.36
CA ALA A 227 12.75 4.97 -9.05
C ALA A 227 13.71 3.78 -8.86
N GLU A 228 14.20 3.56 -7.63
CA GLU A 228 15.18 2.51 -7.34
C GLU A 228 14.71 1.12 -7.80
N VAL A 229 13.44 0.80 -7.66
CA VAL A 229 12.87 -0.47 -8.14
C VAL A 229 12.98 -0.62 -9.66
N VAL A 230 12.89 0.49 -10.40
CA VAL A 230 13.08 0.49 -11.88
C VAL A 230 14.54 0.19 -12.20
N ILE A 231 15.46 0.81 -11.48
CA ILE A 231 16.90 0.60 -11.65
C ILE A 231 17.25 -0.87 -11.40
N ARG A 232 16.84 -1.44 -10.25
CA ARG A 232 17.16 -2.83 -9.88
C ARG A 232 16.60 -3.85 -10.86
N LEU A 233 15.36 -3.66 -11.34
CA LEU A 233 14.76 -4.57 -12.31
C LEU A 233 15.40 -4.44 -13.70
N ARG A 234 15.77 -3.23 -14.12
CA ARG A 234 16.55 -3.01 -15.35
C ARG A 234 17.93 -3.67 -15.28
N ASP A 235 18.60 -3.55 -14.16
CA ASP A 235 19.92 -4.15 -13.96
C ASP A 235 19.86 -5.68 -13.94
N ALA A 236 18.74 -6.26 -13.49
CA ALA A 236 18.44 -7.69 -13.64
C ALA A 236 18.06 -8.08 -15.07
N GLY A 237 17.96 -7.13 -16.00
CA GLY A 237 17.64 -7.35 -17.41
C GLY A 237 16.15 -7.50 -17.70
N ALA A 238 15.27 -7.16 -16.76
CA ALA A 238 13.83 -7.18 -16.98
C ALA A 238 13.38 -6.05 -17.93
N VAL A 239 12.35 -6.29 -18.73
CA VAL A 239 11.87 -5.40 -19.78
C VAL A 239 10.65 -4.61 -19.28
N LEU A 240 10.85 -3.35 -18.90
CA LEU A 240 9.73 -2.47 -18.53
C LEU A 240 8.94 -2.10 -19.79
N MET A 241 7.66 -2.47 -19.82
CA MET A 241 6.82 -2.28 -21.00
C MET A 241 5.63 -1.35 -20.79
N ALA A 242 5.22 -1.09 -19.55
CA ALA A 242 4.08 -0.22 -19.31
C ALA A 242 4.12 0.47 -17.94
N LYS A 243 3.66 1.72 -17.90
CA LYS A 243 3.18 2.39 -16.71
C LYS A 243 1.72 1.98 -16.53
N LEU A 244 1.41 1.34 -15.41
CA LEU A 244 0.10 0.75 -15.14
C LEU A 244 -0.73 1.66 -14.24
N SER A 245 -2.03 1.69 -14.45
CA SER A 245 -2.93 2.60 -13.75
C SER A 245 -2.88 2.47 -12.24
N THR A 246 -3.08 3.58 -11.58
CA THR A 246 -3.31 3.68 -10.14
C THR A 246 -4.59 4.46 -9.89
N GLY A 247 -5.34 4.13 -8.88
CA GLY A 247 -6.41 5.03 -8.46
C GLY A 247 -5.85 6.41 -8.09
N LEU A 248 -6.64 7.44 -8.30
CA LEU A 248 -6.26 8.84 -8.11
C LEU A 248 -5.53 9.05 -6.78
N PHE A 249 -4.27 9.53 -6.84
CA PHE A 249 -3.39 9.72 -5.69
C PHE A 249 -3.37 8.49 -4.76
N ALA A 250 -3.18 7.31 -5.36
CA ALA A 250 -3.16 6.02 -4.69
C ALA A 250 -4.43 5.68 -3.88
N SER A 251 -5.60 6.03 -4.40
CA SER A 251 -6.88 5.78 -3.75
C SER A 251 -7.84 5.05 -4.67
N ASN A 252 -8.32 3.86 -4.27
CA ASN A 252 -9.20 2.97 -5.06
C ASN A 252 -8.71 2.64 -6.50
N ASP A 253 -9.61 2.32 -7.44
CA ASP A 253 -9.35 1.90 -8.83
C ASP A 253 -9.81 2.91 -9.90
N TRP A 254 -10.22 4.11 -9.46
CA TRP A 254 -10.63 5.21 -10.35
C TRP A 254 -9.49 6.19 -10.60
N TRP A 255 -9.24 6.52 -11.84
CA TRP A 255 -8.24 7.48 -12.30
C TRP A 255 -8.80 8.35 -13.43
N TYR A 256 -8.03 9.26 -14.01
CA TYR A 256 -8.57 10.27 -14.90
C TYR A 256 -9.17 9.72 -16.22
N ARG A 257 -8.82 8.49 -16.65
CA ARG A 257 -9.45 7.85 -17.80
C ARG A 257 -10.69 7.03 -17.43
N GLY A 258 -10.92 6.75 -16.16
CA GLY A 258 -12.05 5.96 -15.70
C GLY A 258 -11.66 4.93 -14.64
N ARG A 259 -12.42 3.85 -14.57
CA ARG A 259 -12.20 2.76 -13.60
C ARG A 259 -11.42 1.63 -14.24
N THR A 260 -10.37 1.19 -13.57
CA THR A 260 -9.66 -0.03 -13.98
C THR A 260 -10.53 -1.25 -13.69
N SER A 261 -10.82 -2.05 -14.71
CA SER A 261 -11.72 -3.20 -14.63
C SER A 261 -11.02 -4.45 -14.11
N ASN A 262 -11.82 -5.32 -13.47
CA ASN A 262 -11.39 -6.65 -13.07
C ASN A 262 -11.48 -7.61 -14.28
N PRO A 263 -10.41 -8.30 -14.67
CA PRO A 263 -10.43 -9.22 -15.80
C PRO A 263 -11.37 -10.42 -15.66
N TRP A 264 -11.72 -10.80 -14.43
CA TRP A 264 -12.68 -11.89 -14.19
C TRP A 264 -14.14 -11.44 -14.31
N ASP A 265 -14.38 -10.13 -14.14
CA ASP A 265 -15.69 -9.50 -14.30
C ASP A 265 -15.48 -8.02 -14.66
N ILE A 266 -15.51 -7.70 -15.95
CA ILE A 266 -15.24 -6.34 -16.45
C ILE A 266 -16.25 -5.28 -15.98
N LYS A 267 -17.41 -5.70 -15.43
CA LYS A 267 -18.38 -4.80 -14.81
C LYS A 267 -17.96 -4.37 -13.42
N ARG A 268 -17.00 -5.06 -12.80
CA ARG A 268 -16.42 -4.74 -11.50
C ARG A 268 -15.04 -4.10 -11.68
N GLY A 269 -14.63 -3.33 -10.68
CA GLY A 269 -13.28 -2.81 -10.64
C GLY A 269 -12.29 -3.83 -10.10
N SER A 270 -11.03 -3.59 -10.42
CA SER A 270 -9.92 -4.41 -9.94
C SER A 270 -9.60 -4.21 -8.46
N SER A 271 -10.32 -3.31 -7.76
CA SER A 271 -9.86 -2.76 -6.49
C SER A 271 -8.54 -1.97 -6.67
N GLY A 272 -8.02 -1.40 -5.58
CA GLY A 272 -6.83 -0.56 -5.72
C GLY A 272 -6.13 -0.28 -4.38
N SER A 273 -5.11 0.57 -4.47
CA SER A 273 -4.76 1.46 -5.58
C SER A 273 -3.78 0.89 -6.60
N SER A 274 -3.21 -0.32 -6.43
CA SER A 274 -2.42 -0.98 -7.49
C SER A 274 -3.32 -1.65 -8.51
N ALA A 275 -4.28 -0.87 -9.05
CA ALA A 275 -5.35 -1.33 -9.92
C ALA A 275 -4.82 -1.91 -11.24
N GLY A 276 -4.02 -1.16 -11.96
CA GLY A 276 -3.41 -1.58 -13.20
C GLY A 276 -2.44 -2.76 -13.06
N PRO A 277 -1.52 -2.77 -12.08
CA PRO A 277 -0.66 -3.93 -11.82
C PRO A 277 -1.45 -5.23 -11.64
N ALA A 278 -2.54 -5.21 -10.87
CA ALA A 278 -3.37 -6.40 -10.67
C ALA A 278 -4.16 -6.76 -11.95
N SER A 279 -4.85 -5.81 -12.56
CA SER A 279 -5.66 -6.04 -13.76
C SER A 279 -4.79 -6.56 -14.93
N ALA A 280 -3.69 -5.88 -15.24
CA ALA A 280 -2.81 -6.28 -16.34
C ALA A 280 -2.15 -7.65 -16.12
N THR A 281 -1.73 -7.98 -14.89
CA THR A 281 -1.15 -9.28 -14.57
C THR A 281 -2.18 -10.40 -14.68
N ALA A 282 -3.40 -10.19 -14.15
CA ALA A 282 -4.48 -11.18 -14.23
C ALA A 282 -4.96 -11.41 -15.66
N ALA A 283 -4.93 -10.36 -16.51
CA ALA A 283 -5.30 -10.45 -17.93
C ALA A 283 -4.20 -11.04 -18.83
N GLY A 284 -3.02 -11.35 -18.30
CA GLY A 284 -1.88 -11.79 -19.11
C GLY A 284 -1.35 -10.71 -20.04
N CYS A 285 -1.42 -9.44 -19.63
CA CYS A 285 -0.87 -8.31 -20.38
C CYS A 285 0.57 -7.96 -19.98
N VAL A 286 1.03 -8.49 -18.87
CA VAL A 286 2.41 -8.44 -18.38
C VAL A 286 2.74 -9.73 -17.64
N ALA A 287 4.01 -10.06 -17.51
CA ALA A 287 4.42 -11.24 -16.74
C ALA A 287 4.22 -11.02 -15.23
N PHE A 288 4.50 -9.81 -14.74
CA PHE A 288 4.24 -9.38 -13.36
C PHE A 288 4.08 -7.86 -13.27
N GLY A 289 3.48 -7.41 -12.19
CA GLY A 289 3.33 -6.01 -11.86
C GLY A 289 4.03 -5.62 -10.56
N ILE A 290 4.50 -4.38 -10.45
CA ILE A 290 4.97 -3.80 -9.20
C ILE A 290 3.92 -2.81 -8.69
N GLY A 291 3.50 -3.02 -7.44
CA GLY A 291 2.54 -2.18 -6.75
C GLY A 291 3.10 -1.50 -5.50
N THR A 292 2.27 -0.66 -4.88
CA THR A 292 2.55 -0.04 -3.58
C THR A 292 1.38 -0.26 -2.63
N GLU A 293 1.69 -0.30 -1.34
CA GLU A 293 0.68 -0.38 -0.30
C GLU A 293 0.99 0.50 0.91
N THR A 294 -0.02 1.29 1.30
CA THR A 294 -0.06 2.00 2.58
C THR A 294 -1.01 1.29 3.56
N GLY A 295 -2.15 0.78 3.07
CA GLY A 295 -3.19 0.19 3.90
C GLY A 295 -4.11 -0.79 3.16
N GLY A 296 -3.57 -1.61 2.24
CA GLY A 296 -4.33 -2.61 1.47
C GLY A 296 -4.12 -2.56 -0.04
N SER A 297 -3.33 -1.63 -0.53
CA SER A 297 -3.24 -1.33 -1.98
C SER A 297 -2.43 -2.33 -2.82
N ILE A 298 -1.83 -3.36 -2.26
CA ILE A 298 -1.32 -4.57 -2.93
C ILE A 298 -2.26 -5.73 -2.65
N VAL A 299 -2.58 -5.95 -1.37
CA VAL A 299 -3.37 -7.10 -0.91
C VAL A 299 -4.78 -7.09 -1.50
N SER A 300 -5.47 -5.94 -1.47
CA SER A 300 -6.86 -5.86 -1.95
C SER A 300 -7.00 -6.09 -3.46
N PRO A 301 -6.24 -5.42 -4.36
CA PRO A 301 -6.35 -5.70 -5.78
C PRO A 301 -5.82 -7.08 -6.18
N ALA A 302 -4.81 -7.63 -5.49
CA ALA A 302 -4.36 -8.99 -5.73
C ALA A 302 -5.46 -10.01 -5.39
N ARG A 303 -6.15 -9.82 -4.26
CA ARG A 303 -7.30 -10.66 -3.87
C ARG A 303 -8.46 -10.56 -4.85
N GLU A 304 -8.80 -9.35 -5.27
CA GLU A 304 -9.93 -9.11 -6.19
C GLU A 304 -9.66 -9.68 -7.58
N CYS A 305 -8.42 -9.64 -8.06
CA CYS A 305 -8.03 -10.16 -9.36
C CYS A 305 -7.49 -11.61 -9.33
N GLY A 306 -7.52 -12.29 -8.17
CA GLY A 306 -7.12 -13.70 -8.05
C GLY A 306 -5.63 -13.94 -8.32
N LEU A 307 -4.76 -13.12 -7.73
CA LEU A 307 -3.32 -13.16 -7.94
C LEU A 307 -2.55 -13.52 -6.68
N SER A 308 -1.33 -13.96 -6.88
CA SER A 308 -0.31 -14.03 -5.84
C SER A 308 0.35 -12.67 -5.66
N ALA A 309 0.59 -12.27 -4.41
CA ALA A 309 1.28 -11.02 -4.13
C ALA A 309 2.05 -11.08 -2.81
N LEU A 310 3.08 -10.27 -2.70
CA LEU A 310 3.77 -10.00 -1.45
C LEU A 310 3.67 -8.52 -1.11
N ARG A 311 3.08 -8.21 0.05
CA ARG A 311 3.33 -6.96 0.74
C ARG A 311 4.47 -7.21 1.72
N PRO A 312 5.69 -6.70 1.46
CA PRO A 312 6.85 -7.04 2.28
C PRO A 312 6.79 -6.43 3.68
N THR A 313 7.65 -6.89 4.56
CA THR A 313 8.00 -6.17 5.80
C THR A 313 8.39 -4.73 5.46
N PHE A 314 7.98 -3.76 6.31
CA PHE A 314 8.39 -2.36 6.14
C PHE A 314 9.92 -2.24 6.04
N GLY A 315 10.42 -1.36 5.19
CA GLY A 315 11.86 -1.17 4.99
C GLY A 315 12.59 -2.24 4.18
N ARG A 316 11.87 -3.22 3.59
CA ARG A 316 12.53 -4.24 2.75
C ARG A 316 12.88 -3.74 1.35
N VAL A 317 12.08 -2.85 0.78
CA VAL A 317 12.23 -2.35 -0.60
C VAL A 317 12.23 -0.83 -0.57
N SER A 318 13.17 -0.23 -1.29
CA SER A 318 13.26 1.22 -1.43
C SER A 318 12.01 1.82 -2.06
N ARG A 319 11.61 2.97 -1.52
CA ARG A 319 10.52 3.81 -2.02
C ARG A 319 11.03 5.04 -2.76
N TYR A 320 12.36 5.16 -2.95
CA TYR A 320 12.94 6.26 -3.70
C TYR A 320 12.34 6.36 -5.10
N GLY A 321 11.97 7.56 -5.50
CA GLY A 321 11.29 7.83 -6.77
C GLY A 321 9.83 7.41 -6.82
N CYS A 322 9.22 7.02 -5.68
CA CYS A 322 7.81 6.69 -5.58
C CYS A 322 7.02 7.82 -4.90
N MET A 323 5.80 8.08 -5.37
CA MET A 323 4.89 9.00 -4.68
C MET A 323 4.63 8.53 -3.24
N THR A 324 4.90 9.38 -2.28
CA THR A 324 4.66 9.12 -0.85
C THR A 324 3.20 9.35 -0.47
N LEU A 325 2.66 8.45 0.36
CA LEU A 325 1.39 8.64 1.07
C LEU A 325 1.60 8.70 2.58
N SER A 326 2.47 7.81 3.10
CA SER A 326 2.78 7.72 4.52
C SER A 326 4.19 7.15 4.67
N TRP A 327 5.11 7.96 5.22
CA TRP A 327 6.50 7.54 5.42
C TRP A 327 6.64 6.35 6.35
N SER A 328 5.72 6.20 7.30
CA SER A 328 5.74 5.12 8.30
C SER A 328 5.07 3.83 7.83
N ARG A 329 4.44 3.82 6.62
CA ARG A 329 3.61 2.67 6.17
C ARG A 329 3.83 2.22 4.74
N ASP A 330 4.28 3.10 3.85
CA ASP A 330 4.39 2.79 2.42
C ASP A 330 5.37 1.66 2.15
N ARG A 331 4.97 0.73 1.31
CA ARG A 331 5.76 -0.43 0.87
C ARG A 331 5.60 -0.67 -0.61
N VAL A 332 6.63 -1.25 -1.19
CA VAL A 332 6.68 -1.66 -2.60
C VAL A 332 6.72 -3.19 -2.65
N GLY A 333 5.92 -3.80 -3.52
CA GLY A 333 5.91 -5.26 -3.62
C GLY A 333 5.37 -5.79 -4.94
N PRO A 334 5.70 -7.06 -5.25
CA PRO A 334 5.29 -7.75 -6.46
C PRO A 334 3.84 -8.23 -6.42
N ILE A 335 3.20 -8.18 -7.59
CA ILE A 335 1.91 -8.79 -7.90
C ILE A 335 2.13 -9.71 -9.09
N CYS A 336 1.97 -11.01 -8.90
CA CYS A 336 2.35 -12.05 -9.84
C CYS A 336 1.25 -13.10 -10.00
N ARG A 337 1.41 -14.03 -10.94
CA ARG A 337 0.50 -15.17 -11.06
C ARG A 337 0.81 -16.29 -10.07
N THR A 338 2.10 -16.44 -9.69
CA THR A 338 2.51 -17.46 -8.71
C THR A 338 3.31 -16.88 -7.56
N ILE A 339 3.33 -17.60 -6.45
CA ILE A 339 4.12 -17.26 -5.25
C ILE A 339 5.62 -17.34 -5.54
N GLU A 340 6.06 -18.31 -6.30
CA GLU A 340 7.47 -18.43 -6.69
C GLU A 340 7.92 -17.20 -7.49
N ASP A 341 7.08 -16.71 -8.40
CA ASP A 341 7.35 -15.46 -9.14
C ASP A 341 7.47 -14.27 -8.19
N CYS A 342 6.63 -14.18 -7.14
CA CYS A 342 6.76 -13.15 -6.12
C CYS A 342 8.11 -13.23 -5.41
N ALA A 343 8.59 -14.43 -5.09
CA ALA A 343 9.89 -14.63 -4.47
C ALA A 343 11.04 -14.22 -5.40
N ILE A 344 10.99 -14.58 -6.67
CA ILE A 344 11.98 -14.21 -7.69
C ILE A 344 12.05 -12.69 -7.85
N VAL A 345 10.92 -12.02 -8.01
CA VAL A 345 10.86 -10.56 -8.17
C VAL A 345 11.34 -9.86 -6.90
N PHE A 346 10.85 -10.30 -5.73
CA PHE A 346 11.23 -9.72 -4.45
C PHE A 346 12.73 -9.86 -4.18
N ASN A 347 13.32 -10.99 -4.53
CA ASN A 347 14.76 -11.21 -4.37
C ASN A 347 15.61 -10.17 -5.13
N VAL A 348 15.11 -9.63 -6.24
CA VAL A 348 15.81 -8.58 -7.01
C VAL A 348 15.63 -7.20 -6.36
N ILE A 349 14.43 -6.87 -5.91
CA ILE A 349 14.09 -5.50 -5.52
C ILE A 349 14.38 -5.16 -4.05
N HIS A 350 14.55 -6.15 -3.15
CA HIS A 350 14.79 -5.90 -1.72
C HIS A 350 16.23 -5.45 -1.44
N GLY A 351 16.44 -4.87 -0.26
CA GLY A 351 17.76 -4.52 0.26
C GLY A 351 17.95 -3.01 0.41
N VAL A 352 19.08 -2.64 1.04
CA VAL A 352 19.42 -1.26 1.40
C VAL A 352 19.52 -0.36 0.16
N ASP A 353 19.04 0.86 0.32
CA ASP A 353 19.21 1.98 -0.59
C ASP A 353 19.50 3.24 0.25
N GLU A 354 20.64 3.88 0.00
CA GLU A 354 21.05 5.10 0.71
C GLU A 354 20.08 6.27 0.52
N LYS A 355 19.28 6.25 -0.56
CA LYS A 355 18.27 7.27 -0.86
C LYS A 355 16.95 7.07 -0.11
N ASP A 356 16.72 5.87 0.45
CA ASP A 356 15.60 5.60 1.36
C ASP A 356 16.13 5.07 2.69
N PRO A 357 16.33 5.94 3.70
CA PRO A 357 16.94 5.59 4.98
C PRO A 357 16.11 4.61 5.82
N SER A 358 14.87 4.31 5.41
CA SER A 358 14.06 3.28 6.06
C SER A 358 14.45 1.86 5.64
N THR A 359 15.29 1.71 4.60
CA THR A 359 15.63 0.39 4.07
C THR A 359 16.66 -0.33 4.93
N VAL A 360 16.47 -1.65 5.05
CA VAL A 360 17.36 -2.52 5.82
C VAL A 360 17.71 -3.77 5.04
N MET A 361 18.94 -4.26 5.24
CA MET A 361 19.32 -5.60 4.81
C MET A 361 18.83 -6.59 5.86
N ALA A 362 18.04 -7.58 5.45
CA ALA A 362 17.57 -8.65 6.31
C ALA A 362 17.47 -9.96 5.52
N PRO A 363 17.49 -11.13 6.18
CA PRO A 363 17.47 -12.43 5.54
C PRO A 363 16.30 -12.60 4.57
N PHE A 364 16.57 -13.26 3.45
CA PHE A 364 15.54 -13.75 2.53
C PHE A 364 16.00 -15.06 1.92
N GLN A 365 15.47 -16.17 2.41
CA GLN A 365 15.83 -17.53 2.02
C GLN A 365 14.55 -18.29 1.65
N PHE A 366 14.04 -18.04 0.44
CA PHE A 366 12.86 -18.73 -0.06
C PHE A 366 13.16 -20.23 -0.25
N ASP A 367 12.44 -21.07 0.48
CA ASP A 367 12.58 -22.53 0.45
C ASP A 367 11.36 -23.17 -0.21
N ARG A 368 11.57 -23.72 -1.42
CA ARG A 368 10.55 -24.44 -2.18
C ARG A 368 10.06 -25.70 -1.47
N ASN A 369 10.86 -26.27 -0.56
CA ASN A 369 10.62 -27.55 0.10
C ASN A 369 10.47 -27.40 1.62
N ILE A 370 10.03 -26.23 2.08
CA ILE A 370 9.90 -25.95 3.50
C ILE A 370 9.07 -27.02 4.22
N LYS A 371 9.57 -27.50 5.36
CA LYS A 371 8.86 -28.48 6.19
C LYS A 371 7.78 -27.77 7.01
N LEU A 372 6.52 -27.87 6.60
CA LEU A 372 5.40 -27.18 7.24
C LEU A 372 5.22 -27.58 8.71
N ALA A 373 5.54 -28.83 9.08
CA ALA A 373 5.44 -29.31 10.45
C ALA A 373 6.38 -28.59 11.44
N SER A 374 7.45 -27.94 10.96
CA SER A 374 8.40 -27.22 11.80
C SER A 374 7.97 -25.79 12.12
N LEU A 375 6.89 -25.31 11.51
CA LEU A 375 6.44 -23.93 11.62
C LEU A 375 5.27 -23.78 12.60
N ARG A 376 5.28 -22.68 13.32
CA ARG A 376 4.19 -22.27 14.22
C ARG A 376 3.20 -21.43 13.43
N ILE A 377 2.20 -22.11 12.84
CA ILE A 377 1.17 -21.47 12.01
C ILE A 377 -0.08 -21.26 12.84
N GLY A 378 -0.51 -20.01 12.96
CA GLY A 378 -1.78 -19.66 13.57
C GLY A 378 -2.90 -19.54 12.52
N TYR A 379 -4.17 -19.54 12.95
CA TYR A 379 -5.29 -19.13 12.11
C TYR A 379 -6.36 -18.41 12.94
N ASP A 380 -6.96 -17.40 12.33
CA ASP A 380 -8.09 -16.67 12.88
C ASP A 380 -9.37 -17.51 12.88
N ALA A 381 -10.29 -17.25 13.80
CA ALA A 381 -11.57 -17.95 13.85
C ALA A 381 -12.36 -17.87 12.55
N ASP A 382 -12.26 -16.73 11.85
CA ASP A 382 -12.90 -16.47 10.55
C ASP A 382 -11.97 -16.75 9.35
N ALA A 383 -10.85 -17.45 9.57
CA ALA A 383 -9.94 -17.82 8.48
C ALA A 383 -10.62 -18.79 7.50
N PRO A 384 -10.22 -18.78 6.20
CA PRO A 384 -10.75 -19.71 5.20
C PRO A 384 -10.51 -21.16 5.62
N LYS A 385 -11.57 -21.87 5.98
CA LYS A 385 -11.49 -23.25 6.49
C LYS A 385 -10.81 -24.19 5.48
N GLU A 386 -11.19 -24.12 4.20
CA GLU A 386 -10.63 -24.96 3.16
C GLU A 386 -9.12 -24.76 2.99
N PHE A 387 -8.65 -23.52 3.17
CA PHE A 387 -7.22 -23.22 3.12
C PHE A 387 -6.47 -23.81 4.32
N VAL A 388 -7.03 -23.63 5.51
CA VAL A 388 -6.44 -24.18 6.76
C VAL A 388 -6.42 -25.71 6.75
N ASP A 389 -7.49 -26.34 6.28
CA ASP A 389 -7.57 -27.81 6.16
C ASP A 389 -6.54 -28.34 5.17
N LYS A 390 -6.35 -27.66 4.03
CA LYS A 390 -5.31 -28.04 3.06
C LYS A 390 -3.90 -27.92 3.64
N LEU A 391 -3.63 -26.90 4.47
CA LEU A 391 -2.34 -26.82 5.17
C LEU A 391 -2.13 -28.01 6.12
N ARG A 392 -3.19 -28.53 6.78
CA ARG A 392 -3.12 -29.73 7.61
C ARG A 392 -2.83 -30.97 6.79
N GLU A 393 -3.50 -31.13 5.65
CA GLU A 393 -3.22 -32.23 4.70
C GLU A 393 -1.76 -32.24 4.21
N LEU A 394 -1.16 -31.04 4.07
CA LEU A 394 0.24 -30.88 3.67
C LEU A 394 1.23 -31.03 4.85
N GLY A 395 0.74 -31.43 6.02
CA GLY A 395 1.57 -31.74 7.19
C GLY A 395 1.83 -30.58 8.14
N ALA A 396 1.17 -29.42 7.96
CA ALA A 396 1.20 -28.35 8.94
C ALA A 396 0.33 -28.70 10.17
N ASN A 397 0.62 -28.05 11.32
CA ASN A 397 -0.20 -28.15 12.53
C ASN A 397 -0.75 -26.77 12.93
N PRO A 398 -1.63 -26.15 12.11
CA PRO A 398 -2.15 -24.83 12.41
C PRO A 398 -3.05 -24.85 13.65
N LYS A 399 -2.89 -23.84 14.52
CA LYS A 399 -3.65 -23.70 15.77
C LYS A 399 -4.45 -22.39 15.78
N PRO A 400 -5.60 -22.34 16.46
CA PRO A 400 -6.35 -21.09 16.62
C PRO A 400 -5.51 -20.05 17.35
N ILE A 401 -5.57 -18.80 16.90
CA ILE A 401 -4.92 -17.66 17.57
C ILE A 401 -5.88 -17.00 18.54
N GLY A 402 -5.30 -16.35 19.56
CA GLY A 402 -6.03 -15.46 20.47
C GLY A 402 -6.39 -14.11 19.83
N PRO A 403 -7.02 -13.22 20.61
CA PRO A 403 -7.33 -11.87 20.16
C PRO A 403 -6.06 -11.13 19.70
N ARG A 404 -6.16 -10.46 18.55
CA ARG A 404 -5.07 -9.62 18.04
C ARG A 404 -5.05 -8.26 18.72
N PRO A 405 -3.88 -7.64 18.82
CA PRO A 405 -3.79 -6.26 19.27
C PRO A 405 -4.66 -5.36 18.42
N SER A 406 -5.31 -4.40 19.04
CA SER A 406 -6.08 -3.36 18.36
C SER A 406 -5.58 -1.99 18.78
N ALA A 407 -5.55 -1.04 17.83
CA ALA A 407 -5.26 0.34 18.16
C ALA A 407 -6.39 0.91 19.02
N ALA A 408 -6.20 0.97 20.31
CA ALA A 408 -7.14 1.63 21.20
C ALA A 408 -7.30 3.10 20.76
N GLY A 409 -8.51 3.52 20.41
CA GLY A 409 -8.84 4.91 20.05
C GLY A 409 -8.65 5.31 18.60
N GLY A 410 -8.24 4.43 17.69
CA GLY A 410 -8.24 4.68 16.25
C GLY A 410 -9.39 3.91 15.60
N GLY A 411 -10.40 4.61 15.06
CA GLY A 411 -11.47 4.00 14.28
C GLY A 411 -10.93 3.20 13.11
N GLY A 412 -10.49 1.98 13.35
CA GLY A 412 -10.15 1.00 12.36
C GLY A 412 -11.45 0.40 11.85
N GLY A 413 -11.80 0.70 10.59
CA GLY A 413 -12.82 -0.01 9.87
C GLY A 413 -12.48 -1.48 9.70
N GLY A 414 -12.71 -2.28 10.71
CA GLY A 414 -12.80 -3.72 10.66
C GLY A 414 -14.26 -4.06 10.90
N GLY A 415 -14.99 -4.42 9.83
CA GLY A 415 -16.36 -4.87 9.91
C GLY A 415 -16.45 -6.16 10.70
N ALA A 416 -16.89 -6.08 11.95
CA ALA A 416 -17.51 -7.20 12.61
C ALA A 416 -18.99 -7.19 12.16
N ALA A 417 -19.33 -8.08 11.23
CA ALA A 417 -20.69 -8.49 11.01
C ALA A 417 -20.98 -9.64 11.98
N GLY A 418 -21.91 -9.43 12.93
CA GLY A 418 -22.41 -10.53 13.72
C GLY A 418 -23.29 -10.08 14.87
N ALA A 419 -24.56 -10.41 14.77
CA ALA A 419 -25.62 -10.56 15.75
C ALA A 419 -26.30 -9.29 16.26
N GLY A 420 -27.58 -9.25 15.91
CA GLY A 420 -28.56 -8.23 16.26
C GLY A 420 -28.88 -8.15 17.75
N ALA A 421 -29.19 -6.94 18.15
CA ALA A 421 -30.21 -6.66 19.16
C ALA A 421 -30.86 -5.32 18.83
N ALA A 422 -32.15 -5.36 18.74
CA ALA A 422 -33.03 -4.22 18.53
C ALA A 422 -33.01 -3.27 19.71
N GLY A 423 -33.05 -1.95 19.46
CA GLY A 423 -33.28 -0.95 20.48
C GLY A 423 -33.11 0.44 19.89
N ALA A 424 -34.23 1.07 19.54
CA ALA A 424 -34.30 2.43 19.07
C ALA A 424 -33.97 3.42 20.18
N ALA A 425 -33.23 4.48 19.88
CA ALA A 425 -33.48 5.85 20.33
C ALA A 425 -32.61 6.86 19.56
N ASP A 426 -33.30 7.74 18.93
CA ASP A 426 -33.06 9.11 18.49
C ASP A 426 -31.65 9.77 18.57
N GLY A 427 -31.19 10.22 17.42
CA GLY A 427 -30.85 11.60 17.20
C GLY A 427 -29.47 12.10 17.61
N ALA A 428 -28.37 11.50 17.08
CA ALA A 428 -27.11 12.24 16.94
C ALA A 428 -26.51 11.99 15.56
N PRO A 429 -26.04 13.02 14.84
CA PRO A 429 -25.42 12.80 13.53
C PRO A 429 -24.15 11.99 13.73
N ALA A 430 -24.14 10.82 13.12
CA ALA A 430 -23.00 9.93 13.07
C ALA A 430 -21.76 10.70 12.60
N ALA A 431 -20.73 10.72 13.44
CA ALA A 431 -19.42 11.22 13.06
C ALA A 431 -19.03 10.57 11.72
N ALA A 432 -18.75 11.40 10.73
CA ALA A 432 -18.37 11.00 9.39
C ALA A 432 -17.29 9.91 9.47
N GLY A 433 -17.68 8.67 9.19
CA GLY A 433 -16.79 7.53 9.18
C GLY A 433 -15.60 7.83 8.30
N ARG A 434 -14.44 7.95 8.89
CA ARG A 434 -13.18 8.12 8.16
C ARG A 434 -12.98 6.85 7.34
N GLY A 435 -13.29 6.96 6.06
CA GLY A 435 -13.00 5.94 5.08
C GLY A 435 -11.53 5.57 5.21
N GLY A 436 -11.25 4.28 5.40
CA GLY A 436 -9.91 3.71 5.40
C GLY A 436 -9.26 3.83 4.02
N GLY A 437 -8.90 5.05 3.65
CA GLY A 437 -8.01 5.34 2.54
C GLY A 437 -6.66 5.70 3.14
N GLY A 438 -5.61 4.97 2.79
CA GLY A 438 -4.26 5.25 3.23
C GLY A 438 -3.91 6.73 3.09
N GLY A 439 -3.33 7.32 4.10
CA GLY A 439 -2.86 8.70 4.09
C GLY A 439 -3.75 9.74 4.80
N GLY A 440 -4.71 9.31 5.64
CA GLY A 440 -5.42 10.24 6.54
C GLY A 440 -4.59 10.53 7.80
N GLY A 441 -4.17 11.76 7.99
CA GLY A 441 -3.36 12.21 9.12
C GLY A 441 -2.27 13.18 8.65
N GLY A 442 -1.44 13.65 9.60
CA GLY A 442 -0.38 14.62 9.32
C GLY A 442 0.58 14.19 8.19
N GLU A 443 0.99 12.92 8.11
CA GLU A 443 1.86 12.42 7.05
C GLU A 443 1.27 12.60 5.65
N GLY A 444 0.00 12.20 5.46
CA GLY A 444 -0.65 12.33 4.16
C GLY A 444 -0.88 13.77 3.74
N ALA A 445 -1.16 14.67 4.69
CA ALA A 445 -1.24 16.09 4.43
C ALA A 445 0.13 16.65 4.03
N ALA A 446 1.17 16.36 4.80
CA ALA A 446 2.52 16.84 4.53
C ALA A 446 3.06 16.35 3.18
N ALA A 447 2.79 15.10 2.81
CA ALA A 447 3.24 14.53 1.53
C ALA A 447 2.70 15.28 0.30
N PHE A 448 1.51 15.89 0.42
CA PHE A 448 0.87 16.62 -0.67
C PHE A 448 0.85 18.12 -0.48
N ASP A 449 1.42 18.65 0.63
CA ASP A 449 1.28 20.05 0.99
C ASP A 449 1.77 21.03 -0.09
N PHE A 450 2.91 20.75 -0.70
CA PHE A 450 3.44 21.57 -1.79
C PHE A 450 2.44 21.67 -2.97
N TYR A 451 1.85 20.54 -3.36
CA TYR A 451 0.88 20.51 -4.46
C TYR A 451 -0.43 21.20 -4.09
N VAL A 452 -0.86 21.05 -2.84
CA VAL A 452 -2.04 21.75 -2.32
C VAL A 452 -1.82 23.26 -2.35
N GLN A 453 -0.67 23.76 -1.89
CA GLN A 453 -0.32 25.18 -1.93
C GLN A 453 -0.25 25.71 -3.36
N MET A 454 0.43 25.00 -4.25
CA MET A 454 0.54 25.37 -5.66
C MET A 454 -0.84 25.51 -6.31
N LYS A 455 -1.72 24.53 -6.12
CA LYS A 455 -3.07 24.52 -6.70
C LYS A 455 -3.98 25.56 -6.05
N ALA A 456 -3.90 25.78 -4.76
CA ALA A 456 -4.63 26.85 -4.09
C ALA A 456 -4.24 28.22 -4.69
N LYS A 457 -2.95 28.47 -4.87
CA LYS A 457 -2.45 29.69 -5.52
C LYS A 457 -2.96 29.88 -6.96
N GLU A 458 -2.91 28.80 -7.77
CA GLU A 458 -3.42 28.82 -9.15
C GLU A 458 -4.92 29.17 -9.23
N LEU A 459 -5.70 28.71 -8.24
CA LEU A 459 -7.15 28.90 -8.17
C LEU A 459 -7.58 30.15 -7.40
N GLY A 460 -6.65 30.92 -6.83
CA GLY A 460 -6.95 32.07 -5.96
C GLY A 460 -7.66 31.68 -4.65
N ILE A 461 -7.46 30.46 -4.17
CA ILE A 461 -8.06 29.95 -2.92
C ILE A 461 -7.13 30.29 -1.75
N ASP A 462 -7.69 30.92 -0.73
CA ASP A 462 -6.95 31.14 0.53
C ASP A 462 -6.70 29.79 1.24
N MET A 463 -5.44 29.56 1.58
CA MET A 463 -5.02 28.36 2.30
C MET A 463 -5.72 28.17 3.65
N ALA A 464 -6.10 29.27 4.31
CA ALA A 464 -6.84 29.23 5.57
C ALA A 464 -8.27 28.69 5.41
N SER A 465 -8.89 28.87 4.23
CA SER A 465 -10.24 28.38 3.95
C SER A 465 -10.30 26.90 3.51
N LEU A 466 -9.17 26.29 3.17
CA LEU A 466 -9.11 24.91 2.65
C LEU A 466 -9.73 23.86 3.58
N PRO A 467 -9.50 23.89 4.91
CA PRO A 467 -10.09 22.90 5.82
C PRO A 467 -11.62 22.97 5.83
N GLU A 468 -12.20 24.16 5.77
CA GLU A 468 -13.65 24.36 5.74
C GLU A 468 -14.25 23.93 4.40
N LEU A 469 -13.58 24.25 3.29
CA LEU A 469 -13.98 23.79 1.95
C LEU A 469 -13.96 22.27 1.87
N ALA A 470 -12.92 21.61 2.39
CA ALA A 470 -12.82 20.16 2.43
C ALA A 470 -13.93 19.54 3.32
N ALA A 471 -14.23 20.14 4.47
CA ALA A 471 -15.28 19.70 5.36
C ALA A 471 -16.70 19.91 4.75
N SER A 472 -16.92 21.00 4.02
CA SER A 472 -18.19 21.27 3.35
C SER A 472 -18.44 20.31 2.20
N ALA A 473 -17.40 19.99 1.42
CA ALA A 473 -17.48 18.97 0.36
C ALA A 473 -17.84 17.59 0.92
N ALA A 474 -17.23 17.18 2.02
CA ALA A 474 -17.52 15.91 2.68
C ALA A 474 -18.98 15.84 3.20
N ARG A 475 -19.51 16.96 3.71
CA ARG A 475 -20.92 17.06 4.14
C ARG A 475 -21.90 16.99 2.97
N ALA A 476 -21.58 17.66 1.86
CA ALA A 476 -22.40 17.64 0.66
C ALA A 476 -22.52 16.22 0.06
N ASP A 477 -21.44 15.44 0.08
CA ASP A 477 -21.44 14.05 -0.34
C ASP A 477 -22.32 13.16 0.54
N SER A 478 -22.25 13.37 1.85
CA SER A 478 -23.08 12.64 2.81
C SER A 478 -24.57 12.96 2.62
N ALA A 479 -24.91 14.24 2.42
CA ALA A 479 -26.29 14.71 2.20
C ALA A 479 -26.89 14.22 0.86
N ALA A 480 -26.04 14.02 -0.16
CA ALA A 480 -26.47 13.48 -1.45
C ALA A 480 -26.66 11.96 -1.47
N GLY A 481 -26.59 11.28 -0.32
CA GLY A 481 -26.74 9.82 -0.21
C GLY A 481 -25.61 9.03 -0.88
N ARG A 482 -24.52 9.70 -1.22
CA ARG A 482 -23.35 9.10 -1.87
C ARG A 482 -22.31 8.57 -0.89
N GLY A 483 -22.62 8.64 0.39
CA GLY A 483 -21.78 8.12 1.47
C GLY A 483 -22.04 6.64 1.69
N GLY A 484 -21.03 5.79 1.56
CA GLY A 484 -21.02 4.47 2.16
C GLY A 484 -20.87 3.24 1.30
N GLY A 485 -20.77 3.34 -0.01
CA GLY A 485 -20.34 2.20 -0.83
C GLY A 485 -18.81 2.08 -0.87
N ARG A 486 -18.25 0.90 -0.71
CA ARG A 486 -16.81 0.59 -0.91
C ARG A 486 -16.27 0.92 -2.33
N GLY A 487 -17.00 1.68 -3.11
CA GLY A 487 -16.70 2.18 -4.44
C GLY A 487 -17.30 3.58 -4.66
N GLY A 488 -17.62 4.32 -3.60
CA GLY A 488 -18.28 5.60 -3.66
C GLY A 488 -17.54 6.62 -4.50
N GLY A 489 -18.21 7.08 -5.56
CA GLY A 489 -17.82 8.25 -6.32
C GLY A 489 -17.59 9.41 -5.36
N ARG A 490 -16.52 10.11 -5.54
CA ARG A 490 -16.17 11.26 -4.72
C ARG A 490 -16.96 12.45 -5.19
N GLY A 491 -17.80 12.97 -4.33
CA GLY A 491 -18.29 14.32 -4.50
C GLY A 491 -17.07 15.25 -4.56
N GLY A 492 -16.91 15.93 -5.66
CA GLY A 492 -15.93 17.00 -5.76
C GLY A 492 -16.38 18.21 -4.95
N ILE A 493 -15.47 19.06 -4.56
CA ILE A 493 -15.80 20.42 -4.14
C ILE A 493 -16.53 21.07 -5.33
N PRO A 494 -17.74 21.60 -5.15
CA PRO A 494 -18.49 22.18 -6.25
C PRO A 494 -17.63 23.20 -7.00
N GLY A 495 -17.56 23.06 -8.34
CA GLY A 495 -16.79 23.93 -9.20
C GLY A 495 -15.30 23.60 -9.35
N LEU A 496 -14.78 22.57 -8.66
CA LEU A 496 -13.39 22.12 -8.84
C LEU A 496 -13.31 20.78 -9.58
N PRO A 497 -12.28 20.57 -10.43
CA PRO A 497 -11.99 19.26 -11.00
C PRO A 497 -11.78 18.19 -9.93
N THR A 498 -12.19 16.95 -10.21
CA THR A 498 -12.14 15.84 -9.25
C THR A 498 -10.75 15.59 -8.66
N SER A 499 -9.70 15.76 -9.46
CA SER A 499 -8.30 15.61 -9.02
C SER A 499 -7.90 16.68 -8.00
N ILE A 500 -8.30 17.92 -8.23
CA ILE A 500 -8.04 19.04 -7.33
C ILE A 500 -8.83 18.85 -6.03
N ALA A 501 -10.10 18.45 -6.11
CA ALA A 501 -10.90 18.12 -4.93
C ALA A 501 -10.24 17.01 -4.08
N ALA A 502 -9.63 16.01 -4.71
CA ALA A 502 -8.91 14.96 -4.01
C ALA A 502 -7.63 15.46 -3.32
N LEU A 503 -6.90 16.39 -3.94
CA LEU A 503 -5.76 17.07 -3.30
C LEU A 503 -6.22 17.92 -2.11
N MET A 504 -7.25 18.74 -2.30
CA MET A 504 -7.79 19.62 -1.26
C MET A 504 -8.33 18.84 -0.06
N SER A 505 -8.94 17.66 -0.29
CA SER A 505 -9.39 16.79 0.81
C SER A 505 -8.25 16.31 1.72
N ARG A 506 -7.01 16.29 1.24
CA ARG A 506 -5.83 15.96 2.03
C ARG A 506 -5.34 17.14 2.87
N ALA A 507 -5.73 18.36 2.54
CA ALA A 507 -5.43 19.54 3.32
C ALA A 507 -6.06 19.50 4.73
N GLY A 508 -7.10 18.70 4.96
CA GLY A 508 -7.71 18.52 6.29
C GLY A 508 -6.72 18.08 7.37
N GLY A 509 -5.65 17.37 6.99
CA GLY A 509 -4.58 16.99 7.92
C GLY A 509 -3.64 18.11 8.32
N ARG A 510 -3.69 19.29 7.67
CA ARG A 510 -2.87 20.45 8.03
C ARG A 510 -3.20 21.02 9.43
N ASN A 511 -4.42 20.80 9.89
CA ASN A 511 -4.87 21.24 11.21
C ASN A 511 -4.57 20.21 12.31
N THR A 512 -3.81 19.15 12.00
CA THR A 512 -3.35 18.20 13.02
C THR A 512 -2.35 18.92 13.91
N LEU A 513 -2.66 19.03 15.20
CA LEU A 513 -1.73 19.59 16.17
C LEU A 513 -0.46 18.72 16.24
N ALA A 514 0.69 19.36 16.44
CA ALA A 514 1.97 18.64 16.60
C ALA A 514 1.89 17.60 17.73
N LEU A 515 1.22 17.95 18.84
CA LEU A 515 1.00 17.02 19.94
C LEU A 515 0.20 15.79 19.51
N ASP A 516 -0.88 15.97 18.76
CA ASP A 516 -1.71 14.84 18.28
C ASP A 516 -0.93 13.93 17.32
N PHE A 517 -0.08 14.53 16.49
CA PHE A 517 0.80 13.78 15.59
C PHE A 517 1.80 12.92 16.38
N ILE A 518 2.48 13.50 17.37
CA ILE A 518 3.42 12.78 18.24
C ILE A 518 2.70 11.66 19.00
N GLN A 519 1.52 11.94 19.58
CA GLN A 519 0.74 10.93 20.28
C GLN A 519 0.24 9.79 19.34
N ALA A 520 -0.07 10.13 18.10
CA ALA A 520 -0.42 9.10 17.10
C ALA A 520 0.77 8.17 16.80
N GLN A 521 1.98 8.71 16.68
CA GLN A 521 3.19 7.91 16.49
C GLN A 521 3.52 7.05 17.71
N ARG A 522 3.37 7.59 18.93
CA ARG A 522 3.53 6.81 20.17
C ARG A 522 2.54 5.64 20.23
N ARG A 523 1.25 5.88 19.94
CA ARG A 523 0.23 4.81 19.87
C ARG A 523 0.58 3.75 18.82
N GLN A 524 1.07 4.18 17.65
CA GLN A 524 1.54 3.23 16.63
C GLN A 524 2.70 2.39 17.14
N HIS A 525 3.66 2.98 17.85
CA HIS A 525 4.78 2.24 18.43
C HIS A 525 4.32 1.23 19.49
N ILE A 526 3.39 1.61 20.38
CA ILE A 526 2.78 0.69 21.36
C ILE A 526 2.11 -0.49 20.63
N LEU A 527 1.35 -0.21 19.57
CA LEU A 527 0.72 -1.26 18.77
C LEU A 527 1.76 -2.21 18.15
N MET A 528 2.90 -1.68 17.70
CA MET A 528 4.02 -2.48 17.18
C MET A 528 4.61 -3.39 18.26
N LEU A 529 4.79 -2.90 19.49
CA LEU A 529 5.27 -3.71 20.63
C LEU A 529 4.27 -4.81 20.96
N GLN A 530 2.99 -4.50 21.05
CA GLN A 530 1.92 -5.47 21.29
C GLN A 530 1.85 -6.54 20.19
N MET A 531 2.01 -6.13 18.92
CA MET A 531 2.02 -7.06 17.80
C MET A 531 3.28 -7.92 17.79
N ALA A 532 4.43 -7.38 18.18
CA ALA A 532 5.65 -8.16 18.35
C ALA A 532 5.51 -9.21 19.47
N ASP A 533 4.84 -8.85 20.56
CA ASP A 533 4.53 -9.78 21.66
C ASP A 533 3.58 -10.88 21.19
N PHE A 534 2.50 -10.54 20.52
CA PHE A 534 1.57 -11.51 19.94
C PHE A 534 2.27 -12.47 18.95
N MET A 535 3.17 -11.97 18.12
CA MET A 535 3.88 -12.78 17.11
C MET A 535 5.03 -13.63 17.68
N LYS A 536 5.35 -13.56 18.99
CA LYS A 536 6.37 -14.44 19.61
C LYS A 536 6.04 -15.92 19.49
N ASP A 537 4.75 -16.26 19.51
CA ASP A 537 4.27 -17.63 19.44
C ASP A 537 4.08 -18.14 18.01
N TRP A 538 4.16 -17.25 17.01
CA TRP A 538 3.80 -17.55 15.62
C TRP A 538 4.90 -17.15 14.65
N ASP A 539 5.21 -18.01 13.69
CA ASP A 539 5.97 -17.62 12.51
C ASP A 539 5.10 -16.85 11.52
N MET A 540 3.81 -17.23 11.45
CA MET A 540 2.77 -16.59 10.65
C MET A 540 1.37 -17.01 11.11
N TYR A 541 0.35 -16.32 10.62
CA TYR A 541 -1.02 -16.80 10.74
C TYR A 541 -1.88 -16.53 9.50
N VAL A 542 -2.92 -17.35 9.32
CA VAL A 542 -3.95 -17.18 8.29
C VAL A 542 -4.94 -16.14 8.78
N GLN A 543 -5.08 -15.04 8.02
CA GLN A 543 -5.97 -13.93 8.36
C GLN A 543 -7.44 -14.30 8.17
N PRO A 544 -8.38 -13.55 8.80
CA PRO A 544 -9.80 -13.69 8.52
C PRO A 544 -10.11 -13.44 7.06
N ASN A 545 -11.12 -14.15 6.54
CA ASN A 545 -11.52 -14.08 5.13
C ASN A 545 -11.98 -12.66 4.71
N THR A 546 -12.43 -11.85 5.65
CA THR A 546 -12.85 -10.46 5.43
C THR A 546 -11.69 -9.52 5.10
N GLY A 547 -10.43 -9.92 5.33
CA GLY A 547 -9.25 -9.06 5.19
C GLY A 547 -9.14 -7.99 6.27
N GLY A 548 -9.76 -8.20 7.45
CA GLY A 548 -9.84 -7.22 8.53
C GLY A 548 -8.50 -6.76 9.11
N ASP A 549 -7.45 -7.58 8.99
CA ASP A 549 -6.14 -7.29 9.59
C ASP A 549 -5.18 -6.49 8.70
N VAL A 550 -5.56 -6.21 7.46
CA VAL A 550 -4.68 -5.48 6.52
C VAL A 550 -4.24 -4.12 7.09
N GLY A 551 -5.16 -3.42 7.77
CA GLY A 551 -4.88 -2.14 8.43
C GLY A 551 -3.95 -2.28 9.66
N LEU A 552 -4.08 -3.34 10.44
CA LEU A 552 -3.20 -3.65 11.57
C LEU A 552 -1.76 -3.86 11.07
N HIS A 553 -1.58 -4.76 10.10
CA HIS A 553 -0.25 -5.04 9.55
C HIS A 553 0.35 -3.84 8.79
N ALA A 554 -0.48 -2.96 8.24
CA ALA A 554 -0.02 -1.70 7.65
C ALA A 554 0.67 -0.83 8.70
N GLN A 555 0.09 -0.72 9.90
CA GLN A 555 0.61 0.10 10.99
C GLN A 555 1.81 -0.54 11.69
N THR A 556 1.86 -1.86 11.76
CA THR A 556 2.89 -2.58 12.53
C THR A 556 4.06 -3.11 11.70
N GLY A 557 4.06 -2.87 10.39
CA GLY A 557 5.20 -3.22 9.54
C GLY A 557 5.22 -4.66 9.05
N HIS A 558 4.29 -5.54 9.45
CA HIS A 558 4.32 -6.98 9.17
C HIS A 558 4.05 -7.32 7.70
N PRO A 559 4.71 -8.35 7.16
CA PRO A 559 4.51 -8.79 5.77
C PRO A 559 3.20 -9.58 5.61
N CYS A 560 2.67 -9.57 4.37
CA CYS A 560 1.54 -10.42 3.99
C CYS A 560 1.77 -11.04 2.62
N ALA A 561 1.43 -12.33 2.48
CA ALA A 561 1.35 -13.02 1.20
C ALA A 561 -0.12 -13.31 0.84
N VAL A 562 -0.48 -13.07 -0.41
CA VAL A 562 -1.79 -13.39 -0.97
C VAL A 562 -1.66 -14.63 -1.85
N VAL A 563 -2.56 -15.59 -1.66
CA VAL A 563 -2.59 -16.82 -2.46
C VAL A 563 -4.02 -17.23 -2.75
N GLN A 564 -4.30 -17.59 -4.01
CA GLN A 564 -5.59 -18.07 -4.44
C GLN A 564 -5.84 -19.48 -3.94
N TYR A 565 -7.04 -19.76 -3.40
CA TYR A 565 -7.35 -21.06 -2.80
C TYR A 565 -8.68 -21.67 -3.25
N LYS A 566 -9.54 -20.92 -3.93
CA LYS A 566 -10.76 -21.47 -4.53
C LYS A 566 -11.35 -20.53 -5.59
N PHE A 567 -12.37 -21.01 -6.27
CA PHE A 567 -13.27 -20.23 -7.11
C PHE A 567 -14.70 -20.35 -6.63
N GLU A 568 -15.43 -19.24 -6.68
CA GLU A 568 -16.87 -19.19 -6.47
C GLU A 568 -17.59 -18.93 -7.78
N ALA A 569 -18.86 -19.32 -7.84
CA ALA A 569 -19.73 -18.94 -8.94
C ALA A 569 -19.82 -17.41 -9.04
N PRO A 570 -19.95 -16.84 -10.26
CA PRO A 570 -20.10 -15.40 -10.42
C PRO A 570 -21.31 -14.92 -9.64
N THR A 571 -21.10 -13.93 -8.78
CA THR A 571 -22.21 -13.29 -8.06
C THR A 571 -22.97 -12.36 -9.00
N THR A 572 -24.31 -12.34 -8.89
CA THR A 572 -25.14 -11.34 -9.58
C THR A 572 -24.63 -9.93 -9.26
N PRO A 573 -24.58 -9.02 -10.25
CA PRO A 573 -24.09 -7.66 -10.00
C PRO A 573 -24.92 -7.00 -8.90
N VAL A 574 -24.24 -6.36 -7.97
CA VAL A 574 -24.89 -5.47 -7.00
C VAL A 574 -25.45 -4.28 -7.79
N ASN A 575 -26.73 -3.98 -7.62
CA ASN A 575 -27.40 -2.84 -8.23
C ASN A 575 -26.57 -1.56 -8.00
N GLY A 576 -26.20 -0.87 -9.08
CA GLY A 576 -25.48 0.40 -9.04
C GLY A 576 -24.11 0.44 -9.71
N ALA A 577 -23.62 -0.65 -10.29
CA ALA A 577 -22.39 -0.62 -11.09
C ALA A 577 -22.60 0.19 -12.37
N VAL A 578 -21.95 1.34 -12.48
CA VAL A 578 -21.95 2.15 -13.70
C VAL A 578 -21.29 1.34 -14.82
N MET A 579 -22.03 1.09 -15.86
CA MET A 579 -21.58 0.39 -17.06
C MET A 579 -20.62 1.27 -17.85
N GLY A 580 -19.49 0.71 -18.29
CA GLY A 580 -18.66 1.38 -19.28
C GLY A 580 -19.41 1.49 -20.64
N PRO A 581 -19.05 2.43 -21.51
CA PRO A 581 -19.69 2.57 -22.81
C PRO A 581 -19.55 1.28 -23.63
N GLY A 582 -20.70 0.70 -24.04
CA GLY A 582 -20.77 -0.45 -24.92
C GLY A 582 -21.18 -1.79 -24.29
N VAL A 583 -21.50 -1.83 -23.00
CA VAL A 583 -22.01 -3.07 -22.34
C VAL A 583 -23.43 -2.82 -21.87
N ASP A 584 -24.39 -3.50 -22.48
CA ASP A 584 -25.80 -3.40 -22.11
C ASP A 584 -26.16 -4.27 -20.89
N SER A 585 -27.26 -3.91 -20.22
CA SER A 585 -27.78 -4.61 -19.04
C SER A 585 -28.30 -6.04 -19.35
N ALA A 586 -28.54 -6.36 -20.62
CA ALA A 586 -29.04 -7.67 -21.06
C ALA A 586 -27.97 -8.79 -20.95
N GLY A 587 -26.68 -8.44 -20.92
CA GLY A 587 -25.59 -9.38 -20.67
C GLY A 587 -25.50 -9.87 -19.21
N VAL A 588 -26.39 -9.43 -18.33
CA VAL A 588 -26.33 -9.74 -16.88
C VAL A 588 -27.36 -10.77 -16.46
N ALA A 589 -28.50 -10.82 -17.14
CA ALA A 589 -29.55 -11.77 -16.83
C ALA A 589 -29.51 -12.94 -17.82
N GLY A 590 -28.89 -14.06 -17.44
CA GLY A 590 -29.18 -15.41 -17.93
C GLY A 590 -29.45 -15.62 -19.43
N GLY A 591 -28.97 -14.75 -20.32
CA GLY A 591 -29.07 -14.96 -21.76
C GLY A 591 -28.18 -16.13 -22.16
N ALA A 592 -28.74 -17.14 -22.80
CA ALA A 592 -28.02 -18.29 -23.33
C ALA A 592 -26.85 -17.82 -24.21
N GLY A 593 -25.60 -17.99 -23.73
CA GLY A 593 -24.39 -17.69 -24.49
C GLY A 593 -23.33 -16.86 -23.75
N VAL A 594 -23.65 -16.18 -22.66
CA VAL A 594 -22.64 -15.43 -21.90
C VAL A 594 -21.97 -16.34 -20.88
N LYS A 595 -20.74 -16.76 -21.15
CA LYS A 595 -19.92 -17.49 -20.18
C LYS A 595 -19.31 -16.51 -19.19
N TYR A 596 -19.79 -16.54 -17.95
CA TYR A 596 -19.18 -15.79 -16.85
C TYR A 596 -17.91 -16.50 -16.37
N ASN A 597 -16.86 -15.71 -16.10
CA ASN A 597 -15.68 -16.22 -15.42
C ASN A 597 -16.02 -16.52 -13.95
N PRO A 598 -15.50 -17.60 -13.36
CA PRO A 598 -15.66 -17.84 -11.93
C PRO A 598 -14.92 -16.76 -11.14
N LYS A 599 -15.42 -16.45 -9.94
CA LYS A 599 -14.78 -15.47 -9.05
C LYS A 599 -13.62 -16.10 -8.28
N PRO A 600 -12.38 -15.63 -8.43
CA PRO A 600 -11.27 -16.12 -7.63
C PRO A 600 -11.37 -15.63 -6.18
N ILE A 601 -10.99 -16.49 -5.24
CA ILE A 601 -10.94 -16.19 -3.80
C ILE A 601 -9.55 -16.49 -3.29
N CYS A 602 -8.99 -15.53 -2.53
CA CYS A 602 -7.64 -15.62 -2.01
C CYS A 602 -7.61 -15.63 -0.48
N ALA A 603 -6.74 -16.45 0.08
CA ALA A 603 -6.31 -16.38 1.47
C ALA A 603 -5.15 -15.39 1.62
N VAL A 604 -4.97 -14.89 2.84
CA VAL A 604 -3.85 -14.00 3.20
C VAL A 604 -3.13 -14.58 4.40
N LEU A 605 -1.83 -14.77 4.25
CA LEU A 605 -0.90 -15.14 5.31
C LEU A 605 -0.21 -13.88 5.83
N ALA A 606 -0.24 -13.64 7.14
CA ALA A 606 0.55 -12.60 7.79
C ALA A 606 1.73 -13.21 8.53
N GLY A 607 2.93 -12.72 8.25
CA GLY A 607 4.17 -13.20 8.87
C GLY A 607 4.65 -12.33 10.03
N GLY A 608 5.52 -12.87 10.87
CA GLY A 608 6.36 -12.07 11.74
C GLY A 608 7.26 -11.14 10.91
N LEU A 609 7.79 -10.08 11.54
CA LEU A 609 8.71 -9.16 10.86
C LEU A 609 9.89 -9.94 10.26
N PHE A 610 10.19 -9.69 9.00
CA PHE A 610 11.24 -10.34 8.21
C PHE A 610 11.07 -11.85 7.98
N ASN A 611 9.85 -12.37 8.15
CA ASN A 611 9.47 -13.71 7.71
C ASN A 611 8.87 -13.71 6.30
N ASP A 612 9.26 -12.75 5.46
CA ASP A 612 8.81 -12.64 4.05
C ASP A 612 9.03 -13.94 3.27
N ASP A 613 10.18 -14.58 3.47
CA ASP A 613 10.52 -15.86 2.85
C ASP A 613 9.67 -17.01 3.37
N LYS A 614 9.41 -17.08 4.69
CA LYS A 614 8.62 -18.16 5.28
C LYS A 614 7.17 -18.13 4.80
N ILE A 615 6.52 -16.93 4.78
CA ILE A 615 5.14 -16.83 4.29
C ILE A 615 5.01 -17.17 2.82
N LEU A 616 6.01 -16.78 1.99
CA LEU A 616 6.05 -17.18 0.59
C LEU A 616 6.29 -18.69 0.44
N SER A 617 7.18 -19.28 1.23
CA SER A 617 7.46 -20.71 1.18
C SER A 617 6.24 -21.56 1.55
N VAL A 618 5.47 -21.16 2.59
CA VAL A 618 4.21 -21.84 2.97
C VAL A 618 3.15 -21.66 1.88
N ALA A 619 2.96 -20.44 1.37
CA ALA A 619 2.01 -20.17 0.30
C ALA A 619 2.38 -20.92 -0.99
N HIS A 620 3.67 -21.09 -1.29
CA HIS A 620 4.16 -21.89 -2.41
C HIS A 620 3.82 -23.36 -2.26
N GLN A 621 4.05 -23.94 -1.06
CA GLN A 621 3.66 -25.32 -0.78
C GLN A 621 2.16 -25.55 -0.99
N PHE A 622 1.32 -24.64 -0.57
CA PHE A 622 -0.11 -24.69 -0.88
C PHE A 622 -0.36 -24.64 -2.40
N GLN A 623 0.29 -23.71 -3.09
CA GLN A 623 0.03 -23.42 -4.49
C GLN A 623 0.42 -24.58 -5.43
N ILE A 624 1.56 -25.24 -5.20
CA ILE A 624 2.00 -26.38 -6.02
C ILE A 624 1.16 -27.66 -5.81
N HIS A 625 0.41 -27.72 -4.71
CA HIS A 625 -0.53 -28.81 -4.41
C HIS A 625 -1.99 -28.43 -4.71
N SER A 626 -2.18 -27.41 -5.55
CA SER A 626 -3.48 -26.94 -6.04
C SER A 626 -3.37 -26.47 -7.49
N ASP A 627 -4.51 -26.31 -8.17
CA ASP A 627 -4.56 -25.88 -9.58
C ASP A 627 -5.17 -24.49 -9.78
N PHE A 628 -5.51 -23.78 -8.70
CA PHE A 628 -6.25 -22.52 -8.79
C PHE A 628 -5.49 -21.46 -9.59
N HIS A 629 -4.18 -21.36 -9.40
CA HIS A 629 -3.31 -20.40 -10.07
C HIS A 629 -3.08 -20.67 -11.57
N THR A 630 -3.47 -21.86 -12.06
CA THR A 630 -3.34 -22.22 -13.47
C THR A 630 -4.52 -21.73 -14.32
N ARG A 631 -5.60 -21.31 -13.66
CA ARG A 631 -6.79 -20.77 -14.31
C ARG A 631 -6.66 -19.28 -14.54
N HIS A 632 -7.15 -18.81 -15.66
CA HIS A 632 -7.11 -17.40 -16.04
C HIS A 632 -8.45 -16.93 -16.61
N PRO A 633 -8.74 -15.60 -16.56
CA PRO A 633 -9.97 -15.06 -17.12
C PRO A 633 -10.01 -15.24 -18.64
N LYS A 634 -11.21 -15.45 -19.18
CA LYS A 634 -11.48 -15.44 -20.62
C LYS A 634 -11.95 -14.06 -21.03
N LEU A 635 -11.14 -13.37 -21.85
CA LEU A 635 -11.33 -11.99 -22.29
C LEU A 635 -11.41 -11.89 -23.81
#